data_bd3fe7273b889b8597266381914ce783
#
_entry.id   bd3fe7273b889b8597266381914ce783
#
_cell.length_a   1.000
_cell.length_b   1.000
_cell.length_c   1.000
_cell.angle_alpha   90.00
_cell.angle_beta   90.00
_cell.angle_gamma   90.00
#
_symmetry.space_group_name_H-M   'P 1'
#
loop_
_entity.id
_entity.type
_entity.pdbx_description
1 polymer ?
#
loop_
_entity_poly.entity_id
_entity_poly.type
_entity_poly.pdbx_seq_one_letter_code
_entity_poly.pdbx_strand_id
1 'polypeptide(L)'
;MEERYLQLLAREYPNRQAALCEIANLTAMSSLPKGTEYFFSDLHGEYKGFSELMNGASGVIREKIRIQFQDVLTNPQQNQLANLIYDPVKVLSLMHEYGRDTNEWLKNTIFYLTQLCRGVSAKYSRVHVRSKIPHEYDYLMEELLYPGQDEGRLEYGSSIIEAVVSSGLADTFIPQFCKLIRSLTMDWIHIIGDIFDRGPRPDRIMEELIEYGDVDIQWGNHDISWMGAACGNRVLIANVVRMGISYNNFDCLEDGYGINLRPLSDFASEVYHDDLCECFLPKVLDENVYDKVAKSLSAKMHKAMAVIQLKLIGQMVHRHPEYHMEDRNLLEHIDYEKGLYKYNGITCPLTDTNFPTVDPKNPLELTQKEAQLMDVLAASFAHSEALQRHVRFLYSSGSMYLCMNGNLLFHGCIPMNEDGSFERVEVDGEKYAGRALLDRLERAAREAYFLPKDHPDKQKNVDKMWLLWCSAQSPLFGKSRMSAFERYFTKEKALHEEVYNSYYRLSADPHVCDQILKEFGVDPVHGHIINGHVPVRQKDGENPVKADGNLYVIDGGLSKAYQAKTGIAGYTLIFNSHYLALAQHHDYISHPLSKPESDEMPTLQITQKMDKRILVSDTDAGKKLSQRMDELRLLVKAYENGSIVERAIGSYPKTIQSLHMETMEIVR
;
A
#
# COMPACT_ATOMS: atom_id res chain seq x y z
N MET A 1 -30.65 -8.94 24.17
CA MET A 1 -29.37 -8.90 23.44
C MET A 1 -28.22 -8.61 24.41
N GLU A 2 -28.37 -7.63 25.29
CA GLU A 2 -27.38 -7.20 26.29
C GLU A 2 -26.99 -8.31 27.28
N GLU A 3 -27.94 -9.04 27.87
CA GLU A 3 -27.67 -10.14 28.81
C GLU A 3 -26.85 -11.28 28.16
N ARG A 4 -27.17 -11.67 26.92
CA ARG A 4 -26.43 -12.70 26.20
C ARG A 4 -24.99 -12.24 25.88
N TYR A 5 -24.79 -10.97 25.59
CA TYR A 5 -23.48 -10.38 25.36
C TYR A 5 -22.65 -10.40 26.66
N LEU A 6 -23.24 -9.97 27.79
CA LEU A 6 -22.58 -10.02 29.09
C LEU A 6 -22.22 -11.46 29.51
N GLN A 7 -23.07 -12.46 29.17
CA GLN A 7 -22.75 -13.87 29.40
C GLN A 7 -21.55 -14.35 28.57
N LEU A 8 -21.38 -13.85 27.33
CA LEU A 8 -20.20 -14.14 26.51
C LEU A 8 -18.96 -13.48 27.12
N LEU A 9 -19.08 -12.22 27.52
CA LEU A 9 -18.01 -11.47 28.18
C LEU A 9 -17.58 -12.11 29.50
N ALA A 10 -18.52 -12.69 30.26
CA ALA A 10 -18.25 -13.44 31.48
C ALA A 10 -17.45 -14.75 31.25
N ARG A 11 -17.36 -15.26 30.05
CA ARG A 11 -16.49 -16.40 29.73
C ARG A 11 -15.03 -15.98 29.67
N GLU A 12 -14.78 -14.79 29.22
CA GLU A 12 -13.46 -14.17 29.10
C GLU A 12 -13.00 -13.59 30.43
N TYR A 13 -13.90 -12.91 31.16
CA TYR A 13 -13.65 -12.32 32.50
C TYR A 13 -14.55 -12.99 33.53
N PRO A 14 -14.15 -14.14 34.10
CA PRO A 14 -15.07 -15.04 34.82
C PRO A 14 -15.54 -14.53 36.19
N ASN A 15 -14.98 -13.44 36.67
CA ASN A 15 -15.37 -12.83 37.96
C ASN A 15 -15.08 -11.33 37.95
N ARG A 16 -15.62 -10.63 38.98
CA ARG A 16 -15.47 -9.18 39.15
C ARG A 16 -14.02 -8.73 39.18
N GLN A 17 -13.15 -9.49 39.86
CA GLN A 17 -11.74 -9.12 39.96
C GLN A 17 -11.04 -9.13 38.60
N ALA A 18 -11.30 -10.14 37.75
CA ALA A 18 -10.74 -10.21 36.41
C ALA A 18 -11.17 -9.00 35.56
N ALA A 19 -12.46 -8.67 35.59
CA ALA A 19 -12.98 -7.51 34.87
C ALA A 19 -12.40 -6.18 35.36
N LEU A 20 -12.24 -6.01 36.69
CA LEU A 20 -11.62 -4.81 37.27
C LEU A 20 -10.13 -4.70 36.95
N CYS A 21 -9.39 -5.80 36.95
CA CYS A 21 -7.99 -5.82 36.53
C CYS A 21 -7.85 -5.38 35.07
N GLU A 22 -8.73 -5.87 34.20
CA GLU A 22 -8.68 -5.47 32.79
C GLU A 22 -9.06 -4.01 32.60
N ILE A 23 -10.07 -3.48 33.28
CA ILE A 23 -10.37 -2.03 33.28
C ILE A 23 -9.14 -1.21 33.68
N ALA A 24 -8.40 -1.65 34.69
CA ALA A 24 -7.17 -0.97 35.12
C ALA A 24 -6.09 -1.03 34.03
N ASN A 25 -5.91 -2.19 33.37
CA ASN A 25 -4.98 -2.35 32.26
C ASN A 25 -5.33 -1.41 31.08
N LEU A 26 -6.60 -1.41 30.63
CA LEU A 26 -7.08 -0.57 29.54
C LEU A 26 -6.95 0.92 29.86
N THR A 27 -7.21 1.30 31.12
CA THR A 27 -6.99 2.67 31.59
C THR A 27 -5.51 3.07 31.51
N ALA A 28 -4.60 2.20 31.95
CA ALA A 28 -3.16 2.44 31.85
C ALA A 28 -2.71 2.53 30.37
N MET A 29 -3.18 1.64 29.51
CA MET A 29 -2.88 1.66 28.07
C MET A 29 -3.37 2.95 27.40
N SER A 30 -4.55 3.45 27.79
CA SER A 30 -5.10 4.71 27.25
C SER A 30 -4.21 5.93 27.55
N SER A 31 -3.36 5.89 28.56
CA SER A 31 -2.41 6.96 28.91
C SER A 31 -1.07 6.89 28.16
N LEU A 32 -0.82 5.83 27.39
CA LEU A 32 0.38 5.73 26.56
C LEU A 32 0.32 6.73 25.39
N PRO A 33 1.48 7.14 24.87
CA PRO A 33 1.52 7.93 23.64
C PRO A 33 0.92 7.20 22.46
N LYS A 34 0.28 7.94 21.53
CA LYS A 34 -0.13 7.43 20.23
C LYS A 34 1.06 6.80 19.49
N GLY A 35 0.83 5.66 18.85
CA GLY A 35 1.77 5.03 17.94
C GLY A 35 2.10 5.92 16.72
N THR A 36 3.10 5.53 15.95
CA THR A 36 3.54 6.26 14.77
C THR A 36 2.95 5.62 13.51
N GLU A 37 2.18 6.39 12.75
CA GLU A 37 1.60 6.01 11.47
C GLU A 37 2.47 6.52 10.33
N TYR A 38 2.66 5.68 9.31
CA TYR A 38 3.39 5.98 8.09
C TYR A 38 2.47 5.85 6.89
N PHE A 39 2.51 6.84 6.00
CA PHE A 39 1.66 6.88 4.81
C PHE A 39 2.54 6.86 3.57
N PHE A 40 2.30 5.89 2.71
CA PHE A 40 2.94 5.73 1.40
C PHE A 40 1.89 5.74 0.31
N SER A 41 2.24 6.17 -0.89
CA SER A 41 1.35 6.20 -2.05
C SER A 41 2.09 5.82 -3.32
N ASP A 42 1.35 5.28 -4.30
CA ASP A 42 1.81 5.09 -5.67
C ASP A 42 3.15 4.31 -5.76
N LEU A 43 3.21 3.16 -5.09
CA LEU A 43 4.42 2.32 -4.99
C LEU A 43 4.79 1.70 -6.34
N HIS A 44 3.79 1.40 -7.17
CA HIS A 44 3.96 0.96 -8.55
C HIS A 44 5.06 -0.09 -8.75
N GLY A 45 5.07 -1.13 -7.93
CA GLY A 45 6.02 -2.24 -8.06
C GLY A 45 7.49 -1.90 -7.82
N GLU A 46 7.82 -0.71 -7.34
CA GLU A 46 9.20 -0.28 -7.03
C GLU A 46 9.67 -0.86 -5.69
N TYR A 47 9.73 -2.18 -5.62
CA TYR A 47 10.03 -2.94 -4.40
C TYR A 47 11.32 -2.49 -3.72
N LYS A 48 12.39 -2.28 -4.49
CA LYS A 48 13.69 -1.89 -3.92
C LYS A 48 13.59 -0.57 -3.15
N GLY A 49 13.01 0.44 -3.77
CA GLY A 49 12.83 1.75 -3.13
C GLY A 49 11.89 1.65 -1.92
N PHE A 50 10.78 0.93 -2.03
CA PHE A 50 9.87 0.72 -0.93
C PHE A 50 10.51 0.00 0.25
N SER A 51 11.23 -1.11 0.01
CA SER A 51 11.90 -1.86 1.07
C SER A 51 13.00 -1.02 1.77
N GLU A 52 13.72 -0.18 1.04
CA GLU A 52 14.68 0.76 1.63
C GLU A 52 13.97 1.79 2.55
N LEU A 53 12.81 2.33 2.13
CA LEU A 53 12.00 3.23 2.96
C LEU A 53 11.48 2.53 4.22
N MET A 54 11.01 1.31 4.10
CA MET A 54 10.54 0.49 5.22
C MET A 54 11.69 0.20 6.21
N ASN A 55 12.83 -0.26 5.71
CA ASN A 55 13.97 -0.63 6.53
C ASN A 55 14.59 0.55 7.29
N GLY A 56 14.55 1.75 6.69
CA GLY A 56 15.03 2.99 7.31
C GLY A 56 13.97 3.76 8.08
N ALA A 57 12.72 3.29 8.10
CA ALA A 57 11.56 4.06 8.56
C ALA A 57 11.59 5.49 8.00
N SER A 58 11.79 5.59 6.68
CA SER A 58 11.88 6.86 5.94
C SER A 58 12.86 7.87 6.56
N GLY A 59 13.98 7.37 7.12
CA GLY A 59 15.04 8.18 7.74
C GLY A 59 14.90 8.41 9.25
N VAL A 60 13.77 8.07 9.86
CA VAL A 60 13.53 8.30 11.30
C VAL A 60 14.50 7.53 12.19
N ILE A 61 14.88 6.31 11.82
CA ILE A 61 15.85 5.51 12.60
C ILE A 61 17.20 6.23 12.65
N ARG A 62 17.67 6.77 11.54
CA ARG A 62 18.94 7.52 11.47
C ARG A 62 18.91 8.78 12.34
N GLU A 63 17.77 9.50 12.31
CA GLU A 63 17.58 10.68 13.16
C GLU A 63 17.57 10.32 14.64
N LYS A 64 16.94 9.21 15.02
CA LYS A 64 16.98 8.70 16.41
C LYS A 64 18.40 8.31 16.84
N ILE A 65 19.18 7.66 15.98
CA ILE A 65 20.59 7.36 16.23
C ILE A 65 21.38 8.65 16.45
N ARG A 66 21.19 9.66 15.59
CA ARG A 66 21.84 10.95 15.69
C ARG A 66 21.54 11.64 17.01
N ILE A 67 20.28 11.72 17.40
CA ILE A 67 19.85 12.36 18.65
C ILE A 67 20.42 11.62 19.88
N GLN A 68 20.38 10.29 19.86
CA GLN A 68 20.74 9.48 21.04
C GLN A 68 22.24 9.34 21.23
N PHE A 69 23.02 9.34 20.15
CA PHE A 69 24.45 9.03 20.17
C PHE A 69 25.36 10.17 19.64
N GLN A 70 24.85 11.41 19.50
CA GLN A 70 25.61 12.55 18.98
C GLN A 70 26.90 12.81 19.74
N ASP A 71 26.94 12.56 21.06
CA ASP A 71 28.10 12.81 21.93
C ASP A 71 28.96 11.54 22.16
N VAL A 72 28.55 10.39 21.58
CA VAL A 72 29.20 9.10 21.84
C VAL A 72 29.79 8.49 20.57
N LEU A 73 29.07 8.60 19.43
CA LEU A 73 29.46 8.03 18.16
C LEU A 73 29.79 9.14 17.16
N THR A 74 30.86 8.93 16.41
CA THR A 74 31.19 9.77 15.24
C THR A 74 30.15 9.59 14.13
N ASN A 75 29.99 10.55 13.23
CA ASN A 75 29.07 10.43 12.08
C ASN A 75 29.24 9.14 11.27
N PRO A 76 30.48 8.69 10.93
CA PRO A 76 30.67 7.40 10.25
C PRO A 76 30.16 6.20 11.08
N GLN A 77 30.34 6.21 12.39
CA GLN A 77 29.83 5.12 13.26
C GLN A 77 28.29 5.14 13.35
N GLN A 78 27.67 6.32 13.43
CA GLN A 78 26.22 6.48 13.38
C GLN A 78 25.66 5.96 12.06
N ASN A 79 26.30 6.28 10.95
CA ASN A 79 25.92 5.79 9.62
C ASN A 79 26.09 4.25 9.52
N GLN A 80 27.17 3.70 10.07
CA GLN A 80 27.37 2.25 10.10
C GLN A 80 26.29 1.54 10.91
N LEU A 81 25.91 2.09 12.08
CA LEU A 81 24.84 1.54 12.91
C LEU A 81 23.48 1.61 12.18
N ALA A 82 23.20 2.72 11.48
CA ALA A 82 21.98 2.85 10.67
C ALA A 82 21.96 1.82 9.53
N ASN A 83 23.04 1.69 8.77
CA ASN A 83 23.14 0.72 7.68
C ASN A 83 22.99 -0.72 8.18
N LEU A 84 23.53 -1.03 9.37
CA LEU A 84 23.33 -2.34 9.99
C LEU A 84 21.85 -2.60 10.32
N ILE A 85 21.12 -1.60 10.81
CA ILE A 85 19.69 -1.77 11.10
C ILE A 85 18.88 -1.92 9.81
N TYR A 86 19.27 -1.26 8.73
CA TYR A 86 18.60 -1.33 7.43
C TYR A 86 18.79 -2.68 6.72
N ASP A 87 20.02 -3.20 6.73
CA ASP A 87 20.36 -4.48 6.09
C ASP A 87 21.39 -5.26 6.93
N PRO A 88 20.93 -5.87 8.06
CA PRO A 88 21.82 -6.52 9.00
C PRO A 88 22.59 -7.70 8.39
N VAL A 89 21.95 -8.48 7.53
CA VAL A 89 22.57 -9.66 6.91
C VAL A 89 23.74 -9.27 6.02
N LYS A 90 23.52 -8.26 5.16
CA LYS A 90 24.55 -7.76 4.25
C LYS A 90 25.70 -7.11 5.00
N VAL A 91 25.42 -6.28 6.01
CA VAL A 91 26.46 -5.59 6.78
C VAL A 91 27.29 -6.58 7.59
N LEU A 92 26.66 -7.56 8.25
CA LEU A 92 27.40 -8.61 8.98
C LEU A 92 28.28 -9.44 8.03
N SER A 93 27.77 -9.85 6.87
CA SER A 93 28.58 -10.56 5.87
C SER A 93 29.80 -9.75 5.41
N LEU A 94 29.64 -8.45 5.17
CA LEU A 94 30.77 -7.57 4.80
C LEU A 94 31.78 -7.41 5.95
N MET A 95 31.29 -7.24 7.18
CA MET A 95 32.17 -7.12 8.35
C MET A 95 32.99 -8.39 8.54
N HIS A 96 32.37 -9.56 8.35
CA HIS A 96 33.02 -10.86 8.39
C HIS A 96 34.06 -11.02 7.26
N GLU A 97 33.70 -10.70 6.01
CA GLU A 97 34.57 -10.75 4.84
C GLU A 97 35.84 -9.91 5.03
N TYR A 98 35.71 -8.73 5.66
CA TYR A 98 36.86 -7.84 5.91
C TYR A 98 37.54 -8.09 7.26
N GLY A 99 37.13 -9.10 8.04
CA GLY A 99 37.70 -9.42 9.35
C GLY A 99 37.54 -8.30 10.37
N ARG A 100 36.44 -7.51 10.27
CA ARG A 100 36.14 -6.37 11.15
C ARG A 100 35.12 -6.69 12.21
N ASP A 101 34.54 -7.86 12.22
CA ASP A 101 33.59 -8.41 13.16
C ASP A 101 34.25 -8.93 14.46
N THR A 102 35.13 -8.11 15.02
CA THR A 102 35.81 -8.47 16.28
C THR A 102 34.81 -8.63 17.43
N ASN A 103 35.15 -9.44 18.42
CA ASN A 103 34.30 -9.61 19.62
C ASN A 103 33.96 -8.27 20.27
N GLU A 104 34.89 -7.31 20.26
CA GLU A 104 34.66 -5.98 20.79
C GLU A 104 33.64 -5.20 19.95
N TRP A 105 33.74 -5.27 18.62
CA TRP A 105 32.79 -4.65 17.73
C TRP A 105 31.37 -5.24 17.89
N LEU A 106 31.26 -6.57 17.99
CA LEU A 106 29.97 -7.25 18.23
C LEU A 106 29.35 -6.85 19.56
N LYS A 107 30.14 -6.79 20.65
CA LYS A 107 29.67 -6.35 21.98
C LYS A 107 29.15 -4.90 21.93
N ASN A 108 29.92 -4.00 21.38
CA ASN A 108 29.55 -2.59 21.25
C ASN A 108 28.30 -2.44 20.37
N THR A 109 28.20 -3.19 19.29
CA THR A 109 27.03 -3.20 18.40
C THR A 109 25.76 -3.61 19.16
N ILE A 110 25.78 -4.74 19.88
CA ILE A 110 24.64 -5.22 20.67
C ILE A 110 24.28 -4.17 21.75
N PHE A 111 25.27 -3.56 22.37
CA PHE A 111 25.04 -2.50 23.37
C PHE A 111 24.32 -1.30 22.75
N TYR A 112 24.79 -0.76 21.62
CA TYR A 112 24.14 0.38 20.97
C TYR A 112 22.74 0.07 20.43
N LEU A 113 22.55 -1.12 19.87
CA LEU A 113 21.22 -1.60 19.45
C LEU A 113 20.27 -1.70 20.64
N THR A 114 20.74 -2.22 21.79
CA THR A 114 19.96 -2.29 23.03
C THR A 114 19.55 -0.89 23.50
N GLN A 115 20.48 0.06 23.54
CA GLN A 115 20.18 1.44 23.95
C GLN A 115 19.15 2.09 23.00
N LEU A 116 19.33 1.95 21.69
CA LEU A 116 18.40 2.50 20.71
C LEU A 116 17.01 1.85 20.84
N CYS A 117 16.97 0.53 21.03
CA CYS A 117 15.73 -0.22 21.22
C CYS A 117 14.98 0.24 22.48
N ARG A 118 15.68 0.51 23.59
CA ARG A 118 15.08 1.12 24.78
C ARG A 118 14.44 2.47 24.48
N GLY A 119 15.12 3.31 23.68
CA GLY A 119 14.61 4.62 23.26
C GLY A 119 13.34 4.52 22.44
N VAL A 120 13.28 3.60 21.44
CA VAL A 120 12.09 3.42 20.61
C VAL A 120 10.96 2.71 21.33
N SER A 121 11.28 1.81 22.28
CA SER A 121 10.28 1.04 23.05
C SER A 121 9.62 1.83 24.19
N ALA A 122 10.17 2.99 24.59
CA ALA A 122 9.69 3.76 25.74
C ALA A 122 8.22 4.24 25.66
N LYS A 123 7.65 4.24 24.46
CA LYS A 123 6.24 4.62 24.23
C LYS A 123 5.25 3.45 24.35
N TYR A 124 5.73 2.22 24.60
CA TYR A 124 4.90 1.02 24.63
C TYR A 124 4.83 0.37 26.00
N SER A 125 3.81 -0.46 26.20
CA SER A 125 3.78 -1.40 27.30
C SER A 125 4.83 -2.50 27.09
N ARG A 126 5.35 -3.09 28.19
CA ARG A 126 6.30 -4.22 28.08
C ARG A 126 5.70 -5.41 27.34
N VAL A 127 4.41 -5.65 27.53
CA VAL A 127 3.68 -6.74 26.83
C VAL A 127 3.72 -6.54 25.32
N HIS A 128 3.51 -5.30 24.84
CA HIS A 128 3.61 -4.99 23.41
C HIS A 128 5.01 -5.24 22.87
N VAL A 129 6.05 -4.76 23.55
CA VAL A 129 7.43 -4.98 23.13
C VAL A 129 7.74 -6.48 23.07
N ARG A 130 7.32 -7.23 24.10
CA ARG A 130 7.51 -8.68 24.17
C ARG A 130 6.83 -9.43 23.02
N SER A 131 5.63 -9.03 22.63
CA SER A 131 4.90 -9.69 21.51
C SER A 131 5.60 -9.54 20.14
N LYS A 132 6.52 -8.58 20.01
CA LYS A 132 7.33 -8.36 18.81
C LYS A 132 8.69 -9.08 18.85
N ILE A 133 9.08 -9.66 19.99
CA ILE A 133 10.35 -10.39 20.15
C ILE A 133 10.14 -11.87 19.78
N PRO A 134 10.99 -12.47 18.93
CA PRO A 134 10.93 -13.90 18.66
C PRO A 134 11.13 -14.72 19.94
N HIS A 135 10.35 -15.79 20.07
CA HIS A 135 10.32 -16.60 21.31
C HIS A 135 11.67 -17.16 21.73
N GLU A 136 12.54 -17.47 20.76
CA GLU A 136 13.90 -18.01 21.02
C GLU A 136 14.81 -16.99 21.70
N TYR A 137 14.51 -15.69 21.58
CA TYR A 137 15.33 -14.58 22.10
C TYR A 137 14.65 -13.79 23.21
N ASP A 138 13.41 -14.14 23.58
CA ASP A 138 12.57 -13.33 24.47
C ASP A 138 13.29 -13.04 25.80
N TYR A 139 13.82 -14.07 26.46
CA TYR A 139 14.55 -13.93 27.72
C TYR A 139 15.75 -13.00 27.63
N LEU A 140 16.64 -13.23 26.66
CA LEU A 140 17.87 -12.43 26.52
C LEU A 140 17.59 -10.98 26.16
N MET A 141 16.63 -10.74 25.25
CA MET A 141 16.26 -9.39 24.83
C MET A 141 15.54 -8.63 25.95
N GLU A 142 14.62 -9.27 26.69
CA GLU A 142 13.92 -8.62 27.80
C GLU A 142 14.88 -8.21 28.92
N GLU A 143 15.81 -9.07 29.32
CA GLU A 143 16.83 -8.75 30.33
C GLU A 143 17.71 -7.57 29.90
N LEU A 144 18.07 -7.50 28.61
CA LEU A 144 18.82 -6.38 28.04
C LEU A 144 17.98 -5.10 27.96
N LEU A 145 16.70 -5.19 27.61
CA LEU A 145 15.84 -4.01 27.43
C LEU A 145 15.41 -3.40 28.78
N TYR A 146 15.24 -4.21 29.80
CA TYR A 146 14.74 -3.77 31.11
C TYR A 146 15.71 -4.07 32.27
N PRO A 147 16.97 -3.59 32.20
CA PRO A 147 17.93 -3.77 33.28
C PRO A 147 17.43 -3.02 34.50
N GLY A 148 17.75 -3.55 35.71
CA GLY A 148 17.64 -2.79 36.93
C GLY A 148 18.58 -1.56 36.93
N GLN A 149 18.44 -0.70 37.95
CA GLN A 149 19.29 0.49 38.10
C GLN A 149 20.53 0.23 38.95
N ASP A 150 20.64 -0.94 39.59
CA ASP A 150 21.78 -1.29 40.46
C ASP A 150 22.96 -1.87 39.64
N GLU A 151 24.19 -1.73 40.18
CA GLU A 151 25.43 -2.15 39.52
C GLU A 151 25.42 -3.64 39.13
N GLY A 152 24.90 -4.52 39.98
CA GLY A 152 24.85 -5.95 39.71
C GLY A 152 23.95 -6.30 38.50
N ARG A 153 22.90 -5.55 38.28
CA ARG A 153 22.04 -5.69 37.08
C ARG A 153 22.70 -5.20 35.79
N LEU A 154 23.54 -4.16 35.91
CA LEU A 154 24.33 -3.68 34.75
C LEU A 154 25.42 -4.68 34.38
N GLU A 155 26.10 -5.25 35.40
CA GLU A 155 27.09 -6.35 35.18
C GLU A 155 26.44 -7.58 34.58
N TYR A 156 25.23 -7.94 35.01
CA TYR A 156 24.48 -9.06 34.43
C TYR A 156 24.13 -8.80 32.95
N GLY A 157 23.70 -7.61 32.60
CA GLY A 157 23.47 -7.26 31.19
C GLY A 157 24.74 -7.37 30.32
N SER A 158 25.88 -6.93 30.88
CA SER A 158 27.17 -7.08 30.20
C SER A 158 27.56 -8.55 30.02
N SER A 159 27.27 -9.40 31.04
CA SER A 159 27.51 -10.84 30.97
C SER A 159 26.64 -11.54 29.92
N ILE A 160 25.40 -11.09 29.72
CA ILE A 160 24.54 -11.58 28.62
C ILE A 160 25.17 -11.25 27.27
N ILE A 161 25.63 -10.01 27.05
CA ILE A 161 26.26 -9.61 25.79
C ILE A 161 27.52 -10.45 25.55
N GLU A 162 28.35 -10.67 26.58
CA GLU A 162 29.54 -11.52 26.52
C GLU A 162 29.18 -12.96 26.12
N ALA A 163 28.13 -13.53 26.72
CA ALA A 163 27.68 -14.88 26.45
C ALA A 163 27.15 -15.02 25.02
N VAL A 164 26.40 -14.05 24.52
CA VAL A 164 25.89 -14.02 23.13
C VAL A 164 27.06 -14.02 22.12
N VAL A 165 28.08 -13.19 22.36
CA VAL A 165 29.24 -13.11 21.46
C VAL A 165 30.11 -14.36 21.57
N SER A 166 30.44 -14.84 22.77
CA SER A 166 31.33 -16.01 22.97
C SER A 166 30.69 -17.31 22.51
N SER A 167 29.36 -17.43 22.51
CA SER A 167 28.66 -18.62 21.97
C SER A 167 28.48 -18.60 20.45
N GLY A 168 28.87 -17.54 19.75
CA GLY A 168 28.66 -17.38 18.30
C GLY A 168 27.22 -17.07 17.91
N LEU A 169 26.36 -16.63 18.85
CA LEU A 169 24.96 -16.31 18.60
C LEU A 169 24.78 -14.93 17.96
N ALA A 170 25.80 -14.07 17.94
CA ALA A 170 25.71 -12.68 17.51
C ALA A 170 25.14 -12.49 16.10
N ASP A 171 25.52 -13.35 15.15
CA ASP A 171 25.08 -13.26 13.73
C ASP A 171 23.58 -13.44 13.52
N THR A 172 22.90 -14.15 14.43
CA THR A 172 21.44 -14.31 14.39
C THR A 172 20.73 -13.35 15.36
N PHE A 173 21.37 -12.98 16.46
CA PHE A 173 20.82 -12.11 17.50
C PHE A 173 20.74 -10.64 17.05
N ILE A 174 21.79 -10.10 16.41
CA ILE A 174 21.85 -8.73 15.90
C ILE A 174 20.70 -8.45 14.89
N PRO A 175 20.46 -9.30 13.86
CA PRO A 175 19.33 -9.13 12.96
C PRO A 175 17.98 -9.06 13.66
N GLN A 176 17.75 -9.82 14.72
CA GLN A 176 16.50 -9.77 15.48
C GLN A 176 16.34 -8.46 16.24
N PHE A 177 17.42 -7.91 16.83
CA PHE A 177 17.37 -6.56 17.39
C PHE A 177 17.06 -5.50 16.34
N CYS A 178 17.66 -5.60 15.15
CA CYS A 178 17.38 -4.69 14.04
C CYS A 178 15.90 -4.77 13.61
N LYS A 179 15.35 -5.98 13.48
CA LYS A 179 13.94 -6.22 13.16
C LYS A 179 13.03 -5.61 14.25
N LEU A 180 13.35 -5.81 15.53
CA LEU A 180 12.60 -5.24 16.65
C LEU A 180 12.61 -3.71 16.62
N ILE A 181 13.76 -3.06 16.41
CA ILE A 181 13.87 -1.60 16.31
C ILE A 181 12.99 -1.06 15.18
N ARG A 182 13.01 -1.69 14.01
CA ARG A 182 12.17 -1.31 12.86
C ARG A 182 10.70 -1.41 13.20
N SER A 183 10.26 -2.56 13.73
CA SER A 183 8.86 -2.83 14.08
C SER A 183 8.31 -1.95 15.21
N LEU A 184 9.19 -1.44 16.12
CA LEU A 184 8.83 -0.49 17.17
C LEU A 184 8.95 0.99 16.74
N THR A 185 9.52 1.26 15.57
CA THR A 185 9.60 2.61 15.02
C THR A 185 8.36 2.97 14.23
N MET A 186 7.84 2.05 13.44
CA MET A 186 6.59 2.18 12.67
C MET A 186 5.53 1.30 13.34
N ASP A 187 4.38 1.86 13.69
CA ASP A 187 3.31 1.10 14.34
C ASP A 187 2.24 0.67 13.34
N TRP A 188 1.94 1.54 12.37
CA TRP A 188 0.92 1.31 11.37
C TRP A 188 1.34 1.87 10.02
N ILE A 189 0.99 1.16 8.96
CA ILE A 189 1.29 1.55 7.59
C ILE A 189 -0.01 1.75 6.83
N HIS A 190 -0.15 2.93 6.23
CA HIS A 190 -1.24 3.26 5.31
C HIS A 190 -0.69 3.31 3.89
N ILE A 191 -1.23 2.49 2.99
CA ILE A 191 -0.90 2.53 1.57
C ILE A 191 -2.05 3.21 0.83
N ILE A 192 -1.77 4.39 0.28
CA ILE A 192 -2.77 5.20 -0.42
C ILE A 192 -2.84 4.80 -1.91
N GLY A 193 -2.91 3.50 -2.15
CA GLY A 193 -3.14 2.87 -3.44
C GLY A 193 -1.97 2.81 -4.41
N ASP A 194 -2.26 2.20 -5.55
CA ASP A 194 -1.37 1.99 -6.68
C ASP A 194 -0.08 1.24 -6.32
N ILE A 195 -0.26 0.06 -5.72
CA ILE A 195 0.85 -0.88 -5.44
C ILE A 195 1.37 -1.50 -6.73
N PHE A 196 0.46 -1.79 -7.66
CA PHE A 196 0.71 -2.54 -8.89
C PHE A 196 1.12 -1.68 -10.08
N ASP A 197 1.59 -2.38 -11.12
CA ASP A 197 1.98 -1.87 -12.44
C ASP A 197 3.23 -0.98 -12.45
N ARG A 198 3.81 -0.79 -13.63
CA ARG A 198 4.98 0.05 -13.97
C ARG A 198 6.31 -0.51 -13.48
N GLY A 199 6.51 -0.66 -12.19
CA GLY A 199 7.73 -1.23 -11.60
C GLY A 199 7.71 -2.76 -11.60
N PRO A 200 8.87 -3.40 -11.36
CA PRO A 200 9.06 -4.82 -11.69
C PRO A 200 8.50 -5.80 -10.67
N ARG A 201 8.32 -5.44 -9.38
CA ARG A 201 8.08 -6.41 -8.32
C ARG A 201 6.97 -6.02 -7.32
N PRO A 202 5.73 -5.74 -7.77
CA PRO A 202 4.60 -5.55 -6.88
C PRO A 202 4.29 -6.79 -6.03
N ASP A 203 4.58 -7.98 -6.54
CA ASP A 203 4.49 -9.25 -5.82
C ASP A 203 5.29 -9.25 -4.52
N ARG A 204 6.52 -8.72 -4.54
CA ARG A 204 7.39 -8.61 -3.36
C ARG A 204 6.90 -7.55 -2.37
N ILE A 205 6.36 -6.44 -2.87
CA ILE A 205 5.75 -5.43 -2.00
C ILE A 205 4.58 -6.04 -1.23
N MET A 206 3.70 -6.80 -1.91
CA MET A 206 2.58 -7.46 -1.27
C MET A 206 3.01 -8.47 -0.20
N GLU A 207 4.05 -9.26 -0.45
CA GLU A 207 4.61 -10.17 0.56
C GLU A 207 5.13 -9.42 1.79
N GLU A 208 5.86 -8.33 1.60
CA GLU A 208 6.40 -7.51 2.70
C GLU A 208 5.27 -6.87 3.54
N LEU A 209 4.20 -6.38 2.89
CA LEU A 209 3.03 -5.83 3.58
C LEU A 209 2.26 -6.91 4.36
N ILE A 210 2.10 -8.11 3.79
CA ILE A 210 1.45 -9.25 4.46
C ILE A 210 2.27 -9.68 5.68
N GLU A 211 3.60 -9.78 5.55
CA GLU A 211 4.49 -10.13 6.68
C GLU A 211 4.46 -9.07 7.77
N TYR A 212 4.36 -7.79 7.38
CA TYR A 212 4.30 -6.68 8.34
C TYR A 212 3.02 -6.74 9.20
N GLY A 213 1.87 -6.96 8.59
CA GLY A 213 0.58 -7.22 9.22
C GLY A 213 -0.19 -5.99 9.69
N ASP A 214 0.47 -4.98 10.26
CA ASP A 214 -0.18 -3.73 10.75
C ASP A 214 -0.32 -2.71 9.60
N VAL A 215 -1.19 -3.03 8.62
CA VAL A 215 -1.32 -2.33 7.33
C VAL A 215 -2.79 -2.17 6.95
N ASP A 216 -3.14 -1.02 6.39
CA ASP A 216 -4.34 -0.83 5.58
C ASP A 216 -4.02 -0.24 4.21
N ILE A 217 -4.93 -0.43 3.25
CA ILE A 217 -4.72 -0.08 1.85
C ILE A 217 -5.97 0.63 1.32
N GLN A 218 -5.83 1.83 0.81
CA GLN A 218 -6.87 2.48 0.04
C GLN A 218 -6.64 2.14 -1.43
N TRP A 219 -7.56 1.37 -2.04
CA TRP A 219 -7.36 0.85 -3.39
C TRP A 219 -7.14 1.96 -4.42
N GLY A 220 -6.07 1.83 -5.20
CA GLY A 220 -5.85 2.63 -6.39
C GLY A 220 -6.48 1.99 -7.64
N ASN A 221 -6.55 2.75 -8.74
CA ASN A 221 -7.09 2.21 -9.97
C ASN A 221 -6.22 1.07 -10.53
N HIS A 222 -4.89 1.12 -10.37
CA HIS A 222 -4.01 0.02 -10.76
C HIS A 222 -4.26 -1.24 -9.92
N ASP A 223 -4.52 -1.11 -8.63
CA ASP A 223 -4.89 -2.25 -7.76
C ASP A 223 -6.21 -2.88 -8.22
N ILE A 224 -7.22 -2.06 -8.51
CA ILE A 224 -8.51 -2.51 -9.05
C ILE A 224 -8.35 -3.27 -10.37
N SER A 225 -7.39 -2.88 -11.23
CA SER A 225 -7.12 -3.62 -12.47
C SER A 225 -6.70 -5.07 -12.17
N TRP A 226 -5.80 -5.28 -11.22
CA TRP A 226 -5.35 -6.61 -10.81
C TRP A 226 -6.43 -7.38 -10.04
N MET A 227 -7.16 -6.72 -9.15
CA MET A 227 -8.30 -7.31 -8.43
C MET A 227 -9.38 -7.78 -9.42
N GLY A 228 -9.71 -6.98 -10.43
CA GLY A 228 -10.68 -7.33 -11.46
C GLY A 228 -10.20 -8.45 -12.40
N ALA A 229 -8.92 -8.48 -12.73
CA ALA A 229 -8.30 -9.59 -13.47
C ALA A 229 -8.40 -10.90 -12.68
N ALA A 230 -8.15 -10.88 -11.37
CA ALA A 230 -8.30 -12.03 -10.49
C ALA A 230 -9.77 -12.49 -10.34
N CYS A 231 -10.75 -11.58 -10.53
CA CYS A 231 -12.17 -11.90 -10.62
C CYS A 231 -12.59 -12.52 -11.98
N GLY A 232 -11.68 -12.55 -12.97
CA GLY A 232 -11.94 -13.08 -14.30
C GLY A 232 -12.44 -12.06 -15.33
N ASN A 233 -12.33 -10.75 -15.08
CA ASN A 233 -12.63 -9.73 -16.07
C ASN A 233 -11.61 -9.77 -17.21
N ARG A 234 -12.03 -10.20 -18.39
CA ARG A 234 -11.15 -10.41 -19.53
C ARG A 234 -10.49 -9.12 -20.05
N VAL A 235 -11.18 -7.98 -19.96
CA VAL A 235 -10.60 -6.68 -20.33
C VAL A 235 -9.44 -6.33 -19.39
N LEU A 236 -9.61 -6.56 -18.09
CA LEU A 236 -8.59 -6.28 -17.10
C LEU A 236 -7.45 -7.30 -17.12
N ILE A 237 -7.72 -8.58 -17.41
CA ILE A 237 -6.66 -9.57 -17.69
C ILE A 237 -5.79 -9.10 -18.85
N ALA A 238 -6.41 -8.69 -19.97
CA ALA A 238 -5.68 -8.16 -21.11
C ALA A 238 -4.92 -6.87 -20.75
N ASN A 239 -5.50 -6.00 -19.91
CA ASN A 239 -4.86 -4.77 -19.42
C ASN A 239 -3.61 -5.08 -18.60
N VAL A 240 -3.70 -5.95 -17.60
CA VAL A 240 -2.58 -6.32 -16.72
C VAL A 240 -1.43 -6.92 -17.54
N VAL A 241 -1.73 -7.88 -18.42
CA VAL A 241 -0.71 -8.49 -19.27
C VAL A 241 -0.08 -7.46 -20.20
N ARG A 242 -0.89 -6.63 -20.88
CA ARG A 242 -0.39 -5.56 -21.75
C ARG A 242 0.50 -4.56 -21.00
N MET A 243 0.07 -4.12 -19.80
CA MET A 243 0.83 -3.20 -18.97
C MET A 243 2.18 -3.82 -18.54
N GLY A 244 2.17 -5.05 -18.04
CA GLY A 244 3.39 -5.76 -17.66
C GLY A 244 4.39 -5.84 -18.82
N ILE A 245 3.93 -6.23 -20.03
CA ILE A 245 4.78 -6.29 -21.22
C ILE A 245 5.28 -4.90 -21.62
N SER A 246 4.42 -3.87 -21.56
CA SER A 246 4.78 -2.50 -21.96
C SER A 246 5.91 -1.90 -21.13
N TYR A 247 6.08 -2.37 -19.87
CA TYR A 247 7.18 -2.02 -18.98
C TYR A 247 8.24 -3.10 -18.83
N ASN A 248 8.15 -4.17 -19.62
CA ASN A 248 9.08 -5.31 -19.64
C ASN A 248 9.15 -6.08 -18.30
N ASN A 249 8.02 -6.17 -17.58
CA ASN A 249 7.90 -6.80 -16.27
C ASN A 249 7.46 -8.28 -16.39
N PHE A 250 8.18 -9.09 -17.16
CA PHE A 250 7.88 -10.51 -17.35
C PHE A 250 8.05 -11.31 -16.07
N ASP A 251 9.11 -11.05 -15.28
CA ASP A 251 9.38 -11.71 -14.00
C ASP A 251 8.21 -11.58 -13.02
N CYS A 252 7.54 -10.43 -12.97
CA CYS A 252 6.36 -10.25 -12.14
C CYS A 252 5.21 -11.17 -12.56
N LEU A 253 4.95 -11.24 -13.88
CA LEU A 253 3.85 -12.04 -14.42
C LEU A 253 4.13 -13.54 -14.31
N GLU A 254 5.31 -13.98 -14.74
CA GLU A 254 5.68 -15.41 -14.82
C GLU A 254 6.17 -15.95 -13.48
N ASP A 255 7.23 -15.37 -12.90
CA ASP A 255 7.81 -15.87 -11.65
C ASP A 255 7.01 -15.44 -10.42
N GLY A 256 6.52 -14.20 -10.40
CA GLY A 256 5.75 -13.67 -9.28
C GLY A 256 4.36 -14.30 -9.14
N TYR A 257 3.64 -14.41 -10.25
CA TYR A 257 2.25 -14.83 -10.25
C TYR A 257 1.95 -16.09 -11.05
N GLY A 258 2.92 -16.67 -11.74
CA GLY A 258 2.74 -17.90 -12.51
C GLY A 258 1.84 -17.75 -13.73
N ILE A 259 1.76 -16.55 -14.31
CA ILE A 259 0.96 -16.27 -15.51
C ILE A 259 1.72 -16.76 -16.73
N ASN A 260 1.19 -17.77 -17.41
CA ASN A 260 1.84 -18.39 -18.56
C ASN A 260 1.74 -17.50 -19.82
N LEU A 261 2.84 -16.84 -20.18
CA LEU A 261 2.93 -15.96 -21.35
C LEU A 261 3.40 -16.66 -22.62
N ARG A 262 3.81 -17.91 -22.56
CA ARG A 262 4.29 -18.66 -23.75
C ARG A 262 3.25 -18.73 -24.87
N PRO A 263 1.95 -19.02 -24.64
CA PRO A 263 0.96 -19.01 -25.69
C PRO A 263 0.82 -17.66 -26.38
N LEU A 264 0.98 -16.55 -25.65
CA LEU A 264 0.99 -15.20 -26.20
C LEU A 264 2.23 -14.95 -27.06
N SER A 265 3.40 -15.41 -26.61
CA SER A 265 4.66 -15.31 -27.36
C SER A 265 4.56 -16.05 -28.72
N ASP A 266 4.03 -17.27 -28.70
CA ASP A 266 3.83 -18.08 -29.92
C ASP A 266 2.82 -17.41 -30.88
N PHE A 267 1.67 -16.97 -30.35
CA PHE A 267 0.64 -16.25 -31.09
C PHE A 267 1.19 -14.97 -31.72
N ALA A 268 1.88 -14.14 -30.95
CA ALA A 268 2.42 -12.86 -31.41
C ALA A 268 3.52 -13.06 -32.49
N SER A 269 4.36 -14.06 -32.33
CA SER A 269 5.41 -14.41 -33.31
C SER A 269 4.83 -14.88 -34.65
N GLU A 270 3.73 -15.63 -34.61
CA GLU A 270 3.03 -16.11 -35.83
C GLU A 270 2.28 -14.97 -36.52
N VAL A 271 1.43 -14.23 -35.78
CA VAL A 271 0.50 -13.25 -36.34
C VAL A 271 1.21 -11.98 -36.81
N TYR A 272 2.23 -11.53 -36.06
CA TYR A 272 2.98 -10.30 -36.35
C TYR A 272 4.39 -10.59 -36.86
N HIS A 273 4.56 -11.71 -37.60
CA HIS A 273 5.86 -12.17 -38.10
C HIS A 273 6.64 -11.07 -38.82
N ASP A 274 6.01 -10.39 -39.77
CA ASP A 274 6.61 -9.37 -40.63
C ASP A 274 6.41 -7.94 -40.10
N ASP A 275 5.83 -7.76 -38.90
CA ASP A 275 5.55 -6.46 -38.30
C ASP A 275 6.65 -6.06 -37.31
N LEU A 276 7.19 -4.85 -37.47
CA LEU A 276 8.17 -4.30 -36.54
C LEU A 276 7.56 -3.83 -35.21
N CYS A 277 6.25 -3.58 -35.19
CA CYS A 277 5.49 -3.12 -34.02
C CYS A 277 6.15 -1.92 -33.29
N GLU A 278 6.69 -0.95 -34.04
CA GLU A 278 7.51 0.16 -33.49
C GLU A 278 6.78 0.98 -32.43
N CYS A 279 5.46 1.19 -32.59
CA CYS A 279 4.63 1.92 -31.63
C CYS A 279 4.45 1.19 -30.29
N PHE A 280 4.82 -0.08 -30.22
CA PHE A 280 4.62 -0.98 -29.08
C PHE A 280 5.93 -1.42 -28.41
N LEU A 281 7.05 -0.78 -28.73
CA LEU A 281 8.32 -1.07 -28.07
C LEU A 281 8.19 -0.89 -26.55
N PRO A 282 8.72 -1.82 -25.76
CA PRO A 282 8.65 -1.73 -24.29
C PRO A 282 9.46 -0.56 -23.77
N LYS A 283 8.98 0.03 -22.67
CA LYS A 283 9.68 1.07 -21.90
C LYS A 283 10.59 0.37 -20.90
N VAL A 284 11.88 0.31 -21.20
CA VAL A 284 12.90 -0.23 -20.30
C VAL A 284 13.42 0.93 -19.45
N LEU A 285 13.04 0.96 -18.16
CA LEU A 285 13.42 2.03 -17.23
C LEU A 285 14.80 1.80 -16.59
N ASP A 286 15.24 0.54 -16.49
CA ASP A 286 16.53 0.16 -15.94
C ASP A 286 16.99 -1.16 -16.58
N GLU A 287 18.02 -1.11 -17.42
CA GLU A 287 18.52 -2.27 -18.17
C GLU A 287 19.15 -3.38 -17.27
N ASN A 288 19.46 -3.06 -16.02
CA ASN A 288 20.06 -4.01 -15.08
C ASN A 288 19.01 -4.77 -14.23
N VAL A 289 17.77 -4.27 -14.18
CA VAL A 289 16.71 -4.78 -13.31
C VAL A 289 15.62 -5.52 -14.08
N TYR A 290 15.48 -5.22 -15.39
CA TYR A 290 14.41 -5.74 -16.22
C TYR A 290 14.86 -6.95 -17.03
N ASP A 291 13.86 -7.79 -17.35
CA ASP A 291 14.04 -9.03 -18.09
C ASP A 291 14.72 -8.84 -19.46
N LYS A 292 15.49 -9.83 -19.90
CA LYS A 292 16.25 -9.82 -21.16
C LYS A 292 15.46 -10.34 -22.36
N VAL A 293 14.12 -10.29 -22.33
CA VAL A 293 13.30 -10.64 -23.49
C VAL A 293 13.61 -9.72 -24.67
N ALA A 294 13.73 -10.29 -25.86
CA ALA A 294 14.05 -9.53 -27.07
C ALA A 294 12.99 -8.44 -27.30
N LYS A 295 13.43 -7.16 -27.37
CA LYS A 295 12.52 -6.00 -27.54
C LYS A 295 11.54 -6.15 -28.71
N SER A 296 11.95 -6.80 -29.80
CA SER A 296 11.09 -7.09 -30.95
C SER A 296 9.96 -8.06 -30.62
N LEU A 297 10.24 -9.11 -29.84
CA LEU A 297 9.22 -10.05 -29.38
C LEU A 297 8.26 -9.40 -28.39
N SER A 298 8.80 -8.64 -27.42
CA SER A 298 7.99 -7.87 -26.48
C SER A 298 7.04 -6.90 -27.19
N ALA A 299 7.51 -6.21 -28.25
CA ALA A 299 6.69 -5.31 -29.05
C ALA A 299 5.53 -6.04 -29.76
N LYS A 300 5.79 -7.23 -30.32
CA LYS A 300 4.76 -8.07 -30.95
C LYS A 300 3.72 -8.57 -29.94
N MET A 301 4.17 -9.04 -28.78
CA MET A 301 3.28 -9.45 -27.67
C MET A 301 2.45 -8.28 -27.15
N HIS A 302 3.06 -7.10 -27.01
CA HIS A 302 2.39 -5.87 -26.58
C HIS A 302 1.27 -5.48 -27.57
N LYS A 303 1.58 -5.46 -28.87
CA LYS A 303 0.59 -5.17 -29.93
C LYS A 303 -0.54 -6.20 -29.94
N ALA A 304 -0.22 -7.48 -29.85
CA ALA A 304 -1.20 -8.55 -29.80
C ALA A 304 -2.20 -8.34 -28.65
N MET A 305 -1.69 -8.10 -27.45
CA MET A 305 -2.54 -7.84 -26.28
C MET A 305 -3.32 -6.53 -26.39
N ALA A 306 -2.73 -5.48 -26.99
CA ALA A 306 -3.41 -4.21 -27.22
C ALA A 306 -4.63 -4.38 -28.16
N VAL A 307 -4.48 -5.11 -29.27
CA VAL A 307 -5.58 -5.38 -30.20
C VAL A 307 -6.66 -6.24 -29.56
N ILE A 308 -6.29 -7.31 -28.86
CA ILE A 308 -7.24 -8.16 -28.13
C ILE A 308 -8.00 -7.32 -27.07
N GLN A 309 -7.29 -6.49 -26.31
CA GLN A 309 -7.92 -5.62 -25.31
C GLN A 309 -8.91 -4.64 -25.94
N LEU A 310 -8.58 -4.04 -27.08
CA LEU A 310 -9.49 -3.13 -27.80
C LEU A 310 -10.78 -3.83 -28.25
N LYS A 311 -10.70 -5.06 -28.76
CA LYS A 311 -11.87 -5.86 -29.09
C LYS A 311 -12.76 -6.11 -27.88
N LEU A 312 -12.14 -6.52 -26.75
CA LEU A 312 -12.85 -6.78 -25.50
C LEU A 312 -13.46 -5.51 -24.89
N ILE A 313 -12.79 -4.36 -25.01
CA ILE A 313 -13.33 -3.05 -24.60
C ILE A 313 -14.57 -2.71 -25.42
N GLY A 314 -14.52 -2.82 -26.76
CA GLY A 314 -15.68 -2.56 -27.61
C GLY A 314 -16.88 -3.46 -27.26
N GLN A 315 -16.63 -4.75 -26.99
CA GLN A 315 -17.67 -5.67 -26.51
C GLN A 315 -18.22 -5.24 -25.14
N MET A 316 -17.37 -4.73 -24.23
CA MET A 316 -17.77 -4.22 -22.91
C MET A 316 -18.65 -2.97 -23.04
N VAL A 317 -18.25 -2.03 -23.89
CA VAL A 317 -19.01 -0.79 -24.17
C VAL A 317 -20.40 -1.13 -24.73
N HIS A 318 -20.49 -2.08 -25.68
CA HIS A 318 -21.78 -2.51 -26.24
C HIS A 318 -22.68 -3.23 -25.20
N ARG A 319 -22.09 -3.96 -24.25
CA ARG A 319 -22.83 -4.64 -23.17
C ARG A 319 -23.32 -3.66 -22.11
N HIS A 320 -22.61 -2.55 -21.89
CA HIS A 320 -22.84 -1.57 -20.85
C HIS A 320 -22.90 -0.13 -21.39
N PRO A 321 -23.91 0.22 -22.21
CA PRO A 321 -24.07 1.60 -22.71
C PRO A 321 -24.29 2.62 -21.58
N GLU A 322 -24.80 2.16 -20.41
CA GLU A 322 -24.99 2.99 -19.23
C GLU A 322 -23.67 3.49 -18.59
N TYR A 323 -22.51 2.96 -19.01
CA TYR A 323 -21.20 3.45 -18.54
C TYR A 323 -20.75 4.73 -19.25
N HIS A 324 -21.41 5.12 -20.38
CA HIS A 324 -21.07 6.29 -21.19
C HIS A 324 -19.60 6.34 -21.59
N MET A 325 -19.07 5.22 -22.04
CA MET A 325 -17.65 5.04 -22.40
C MET A 325 -17.47 4.69 -23.90
N GLU A 326 -18.33 5.22 -24.77
CA GLU A 326 -18.29 4.99 -26.22
C GLU A 326 -16.97 5.44 -26.85
N ASP A 327 -16.31 6.43 -26.23
CA ASP A 327 -14.99 6.92 -26.62
C ASP A 327 -13.89 5.86 -26.48
N ARG A 328 -14.13 4.76 -25.73
CA ARG A 328 -13.19 3.65 -25.60
C ARG A 328 -13.27 2.63 -26.72
N ASN A 329 -14.29 2.67 -27.57
CA ASN A 329 -14.50 1.74 -28.66
C ASN A 329 -13.73 2.18 -29.93
N LEU A 330 -12.38 2.13 -29.91
CA LEU A 330 -11.55 2.67 -30.96
C LEU A 330 -11.71 1.93 -32.31
N LEU A 331 -11.83 0.60 -32.28
CA LEU A 331 -11.79 -0.21 -33.51
C LEU A 331 -12.95 0.08 -34.46
N GLU A 332 -14.13 0.43 -33.97
CA GLU A 332 -15.28 0.80 -34.80
C GLU A 332 -15.16 2.20 -35.39
N HIS A 333 -14.22 3.02 -34.95
CA HIS A 333 -13.94 4.35 -35.45
C HIS A 333 -12.82 4.39 -36.50
N ILE A 334 -12.30 3.23 -36.91
CA ILE A 334 -11.23 3.11 -37.90
C ILE A 334 -11.82 2.89 -39.31
N ASP A 335 -11.41 3.74 -40.26
CA ASP A 335 -11.56 3.52 -41.69
C ASP A 335 -10.35 2.69 -42.15
N TYR A 336 -10.51 1.36 -42.20
CA TYR A 336 -9.42 0.41 -42.47
C TYR A 336 -8.89 0.53 -43.90
N GLU A 337 -9.73 0.96 -44.89
CA GLU A 337 -9.30 1.14 -46.26
C GLU A 337 -8.38 2.34 -46.44
N LYS A 338 -8.66 3.43 -45.70
CA LYS A 338 -7.91 4.68 -45.75
C LYS A 338 -6.85 4.83 -44.69
N GLY A 339 -6.83 3.95 -43.72
CA GLY A 339 -5.94 4.06 -42.56
C GLY A 339 -6.20 5.32 -41.70
N LEU A 340 -7.47 5.69 -41.52
CA LEU A 340 -7.90 6.88 -40.80
C LEU A 340 -8.68 6.51 -39.53
N TYR A 341 -8.43 7.25 -38.46
CA TYR A 341 -9.24 7.24 -37.23
C TYR A 341 -10.22 8.43 -37.26
N LYS A 342 -11.49 8.19 -36.95
CA LYS A 342 -12.56 9.20 -37.02
C LYS A 342 -13.36 9.17 -35.73
N TYR A 343 -13.23 10.23 -34.91
CA TYR A 343 -13.97 10.36 -33.65
C TYR A 343 -14.21 11.82 -33.29
N ASN A 344 -15.44 12.15 -32.84
CA ASN A 344 -15.85 13.50 -32.41
C ASN A 344 -15.46 14.63 -33.37
N GLY A 345 -15.65 14.44 -34.70
CA GLY A 345 -15.33 15.42 -35.74
C GLY A 345 -13.82 15.51 -36.05
N ILE A 346 -12.98 14.80 -35.39
CA ILE A 346 -11.55 14.68 -35.67
C ILE A 346 -11.35 13.52 -36.64
N THR A 347 -10.58 13.76 -37.69
CA THR A 347 -10.12 12.71 -38.64
C THR A 347 -8.61 12.83 -38.75
N CYS A 348 -7.90 11.77 -38.42
CA CYS A 348 -6.43 11.76 -38.45
C CYS A 348 -5.89 10.43 -38.98
N PRO A 349 -4.68 10.40 -39.58
CA PRO A 349 -4.06 9.16 -40.02
C PRO A 349 -3.62 8.32 -38.83
N LEU A 350 -3.74 7.00 -38.97
CA LEU A 350 -3.15 6.06 -38.07
C LEU A 350 -1.63 5.97 -38.26
N THR A 351 -0.89 5.83 -37.20
CA THR A 351 0.56 5.57 -37.17
C THR A 351 0.87 4.10 -37.50
N ASP A 352 -0.07 3.21 -37.18
CA ASP A 352 0.01 1.78 -37.45
C ASP A 352 -1.34 1.33 -38.04
N THR A 353 -1.33 0.75 -39.23
CA THR A 353 -2.52 0.30 -39.96
C THR A 353 -2.58 -1.23 -40.12
N ASN A 354 -1.62 -1.96 -39.54
CA ASN A 354 -1.55 -3.40 -39.64
C ASN A 354 -2.36 -4.09 -38.54
N PHE A 355 -3.59 -4.51 -38.85
CA PHE A 355 -4.50 -5.19 -37.91
C PHE A 355 -4.85 -6.60 -38.46
N PRO A 356 -3.90 -7.56 -38.50
CA PRO A 356 -4.10 -8.83 -39.21
C PRO A 356 -5.20 -9.72 -38.62
N THR A 357 -5.63 -9.49 -37.40
CA THR A 357 -6.70 -10.27 -36.75
C THR A 357 -8.03 -9.53 -36.66
N VAL A 358 -8.12 -8.33 -37.22
CA VAL A 358 -9.37 -7.54 -37.21
C VAL A 358 -10.10 -7.70 -38.56
N ASP A 359 -11.34 -8.18 -38.52
CA ASP A 359 -12.25 -8.12 -39.65
C ASP A 359 -12.91 -6.72 -39.69
N PRO A 360 -12.69 -5.91 -40.72
CA PRO A 360 -13.34 -4.59 -40.84
C PRO A 360 -14.86 -4.61 -40.76
N LYS A 361 -15.52 -5.74 -41.08
CA LYS A 361 -16.99 -5.89 -41.00
C LYS A 361 -17.46 -6.23 -39.58
N ASN A 362 -16.62 -6.84 -38.80
CA ASN A 362 -16.90 -7.19 -37.40
C ASN A 362 -15.65 -6.98 -36.52
N PRO A 363 -15.24 -5.72 -36.32
CA PRO A 363 -13.93 -5.41 -35.77
C PRO A 363 -13.73 -5.82 -34.29
N LEU A 364 -14.81 -6.13 -33.60
CA LEU A 364 -14.78 -6.50 -32.18
C LEU A 364 -14.76 -8.02 -31.93
N GLU A 365 -14.91 -8.83 -32.98
CA GLU A 365 -14.90 -10.30 -32.86
C GLU A 365 -13.48 -10.81 -32.61
N LEU A 366 -13.33 -11.65 -31.58
CA LEU A 366 -12.08 -12.37 -31.34
C LEU A 366 -11.95 -13.51 -32.35
N THR A 367 -10.77 -13.65 -32.96
CA THR A 367 -10.44 -14.87 -33.68
C THR A 367 -10.45 -16.08 -32.76
N GLN A 368 -10.57 -17.28 -33.29
CA GLN A 368 -10.52 -18.51 -32.50
C GLN A 368 -9.23 -18.61 -31.69
N LYS A 369 -8.07 -18.22 -32.24
CA LYS A 369 -6.77 -18.22 -31.53
C LYS A 369 -6.74 -17.19 -30.43
N GLU A 370 -7.27 -15.99 -30.63
CA GLU A 370 -7.37 -14.96 -29.58
C GLU A 370 -8.29 -15.40 -28.42
N ALA A 371 -9.43 -16.02 -28.75
CA ALA A 371 -10.35 -16.55 -27.75
C ALA A 371 -9.69 -17.64 -26.90
N GLN A 372 -9.00 -18.59 -27.54
CA GLN A 372 -8.23 -19.64 -26.85
C GLN A 372 -7.10 -19.06 -25.98
N LEU A 373 -6.36 -18.07 -26.48
CA LEU A 373 -5.33 -17.39 -25.70
C LEU A 373 -5.92 -16.73 -24.46
N MET A 374 -7.04 -16.02 -24.59
CA MET A 374 -7.72 -15.40 -23.45
C MET A 374 -8.27 -16.42 -22.46
N ASP A 375 -8.67 -17.61 -22.88
CA ASP A 375 -9.08 -18.71 -21.98
C ASP A 375 -7.88 -19.22 -21.16
N VAL A 376 -6.71 -19.38 -21.79
CA VAL A 376 -5.48 -19.80 -21.09
C VAL A 376 -5.03 -18.73 -20.07
N LEU A 377 -5.04 -17.45 -20.47
CA LEU A 377 -4.70 -16.36 -19.57
C LEU A 377 -5.68 -16.28 -18.38
N ALA A 378 -6.99 -16.35 -18.67
CA ALA A 378 -8.00 -16.31 -17.61
C ALA A 378 -7.86 -17.48 -16.63
N ALA A 379 -7.52 -18.68 -17.11
CA ALA A 379 -7.22 -19.81 -16.26
C ALA A 379 -5.96 -19.57 -15.40
N SER A 380 -4.89 -18.98 -15.96
CA SER A 380 -3.69 -18.64 -15.20
C SER A 380 -3.99 -17.67 -14.06
N PHE A 381 -4.75 -16.60 -14.31
CA PHE A 381 -5.15 -15.63 -13.27
C PHE A 381 -6.03 -16.27 -12.19
N ALA A 382 -6.99 -17.11 -12.59
CA ALA A 382 -7.90 -17.78 -11.66
C ALA A 382 -7.20 -18.79 -10.73
N HIS A 383 -6.14 -19.45 -11.20
CA HIS A 383 -5.45 -20.50 -10.48
C HIS A 383 -4.11 -20.07 -9.87
N SER A 384 -3.70 -18.81 -10.03
CA SER A 384 -2.51 -18.25 -9.38
C SER A 384 -2.76 -18.13 -7.87
N GLU A 385 -2.17 -19.03 -7.07
CA GLU A 385 -2.31 -19.00 -5.60
C GLU A 385 -1.75 -17.72 -5.00
N ALA A 386 -0.60 -17.25 -5.47
CA ALA A 386 0.02 -16.01 -5.02
C ALA A 386 -0.89 -14.80 -5.29
N LEU A 387 -1.41 -14.68 -6.53
CA LEU A 387 -2.33 -13.59 -6.88
C LEU A 387 -3.61 -13.63 -6.05
N GLN A 388 -4.23 -14.80 -5.90
CA GLN A 388 -5.46 -14.95 -5.10
C GLN A 388 -5.23 -14.65 -3.62
N ARG A 389 -4.05 -14.96 -3.07
CA ARG A 389 -3.67 -14.59 -1.70
C ARG A 389 -3.51 -13.08 -1.56
N HIS A 390 -2.80 -12.43 -2.48
CA HIS A 390 -2.61 -10.97 -2.47
C HIS A 390 -3.93 -10.22 -2.65
N VAL A 391 -4.79 -10.67 -3.54
CA VAL A 391 -6.12 -10.06 -3.74
C VAL A 391 -7.00 -10.22 -2.51
N ARG A 392 -6.97 -11.39 -1.83
CA ARG A 392 -7.68 -11.53 -0.54
C ARG A 392 -7.16 -10.57 0.51
N PHE A 393 -5.84 -10.33 0.56
CA PHE A 393 -5.25 -9.34 1.46
C PHE A 393 -5.73 -7.92 1.11
N LEU A 394 -5.76 -7.55 -0.18
CA LEU A 394 -6.34 -6.27 -0.61
C LEU A 394 -7.80 -6.10 -0.16
N TYR A 395 -8.61 -7.18 -0.17
CA TYR A 395 -9.98 -7.12 0.31
C TYR A 395 -10.10 -7.12 1.84
N SER A 396 -9.22 -7.82 2.55
CA SER A 396 -9.28 -7.89 4.02
C SER A 396 -8.73 -6.65 4.71
N SER A 397 -7.68 -6.06 4.15
CA SER A 397 -6.96 -4.90 4.71
C SER A 397 -7.22 -3.61 3.94
N GLY A 398 -8.07 -3.64 2.90
CA GLY A 398 -8.28 -2.50 2.01
C GLY A 398 -9.74 -2.08 1.83
N SER A 399 -9.89 -0.83 1.35
CA SER A 399 -11.17 -0.15 1.12
C SER A 399 -11.01 0.97 0.08
N MET A 400 -12.13 1.58 -0.34
CA MET A 400 -12.10 2.77 -1.20
C MET A 400 -11.60 4.01 -0.45
N TYR A 401 -11.85 4.09 0.86
CA TYR A 401 -11.40 5.17 1.74
C TYR A 401 -11.30 4.65 3.18
N LEU A 402 -10.57 5.38 4.02
CA LEU A 402 -10.49 5.12 5.46
C LEU A 402 -10.54 6.45 6.22
N CYS A 403 -11.32 6.49 7.32
CA CYS A 403 -11.24 7.56 8.31
C CYS A 403 -10.53 7.00 9.54
N MET A 404 -9.35 7.50 9.88
CA MET A 404 -8.58 7.03 11.01
C MET A 404 -7.81 8.17 11.68
N ASN A 405 -7.96 8.28 12.99
CA ASN A 405 -7.25 9.25 13.83
C ASN A 405 -7.31 10.70 13.33
N GLY A 406 -8.49 11.13 12.82
CA GLY A 406 -8.69 12.45 12.26
C GLY A 406 -8.25 12.61 10.81
N ASN A 407 -7.74 11.58 10.17
CA ASN A 407 -7.36 11.62 8.77
C ASN A 407 -8.39 10.90 7.89
N LEU A 408 -8.70 11.49 6.73
CA LEU A 408 -9.45 10.87 5.65
C LEU A 408 -8.49 10.46 4.54
N LEU A 409 -8.41 9.17 4.28
CA LEU A 409 -7.50 8.55 3.32
C LEU A 409 -8.30 8.07 2.11
N PHE A 410 -7.88 8.38 0.90
CA PHE A 410 -8.39 7.81 -0.35
C PHE A 410 -7.38 8.03 -1.47
N HIS A 411 -7.40 7.18 -2.50
CA HIS A 411 -6.36 7.23 -3.53
C HIS A 411 -6.52 8.41 -4.49
N GLY A 412 -7.62 8.53 -5.21
CA GLY A 412 -7.79 9.46 -6.34
C GLY A 412 -8.50 10.76 -5.97
N CYS A 413 -9.81 10.82 -6.12
CA CYS A 413 -10.61 12.03 -5.88
C CYS A 413 -11.98 11.71 -5.27
N ILE A 414 -12.62 12.75 -4.73
CA ILE A 414 -14.06 12.77 -4.51
C ILE A 414 -14.67 13.55 -5.66
N PRO A 415 -15.41 12.93 -6.61
CA PRO A 415 -15.89 13.61 -7.81
C PRO A 415 -16.73 14.85 -7.49
N MET A 416 -16.39 15.97 -8.13
CA MET A 416 -17.01 17.29 -7.91
C MET A 416 -17.38 17.97 -9.22
N ASN A 417 -18.50 18.71 -9.18
CA ASN A 417 -18.86 19.65 -10.23
C ASN A 417 -18.01 20.93 -10.15
N GLU A 418 -18.04 21.74 -11.20
CA GLU A 418 -17.31 23.02 -11.26
C GLU A 418 -17.71 24.02 -10.17
N ASP A 419 -18.94 23.95 -9.65
CA ASP A 419 -19.49 24.79 -8.60
C ASP A 419 -19.10 24.34 -7.17
N GLY A 420 -18.33 23.25 -7.04
CA GLY A 420 -17.90 22.69 -5.75
C GLY A 420 -18.90 21.74 -5.10
N SER A 421 -20.04 21.47 -5.71
CA SER A 421 -20.95 20.42 -5.24
C SER A 421 -20.42 19.03 -5.58
N PHE A 422 -20.77 18.00 -4.80
CA PHE A 422 -20.41 16.62 -5.11
C PHE A 422 -21.13 16.16 -6.38
N GLU A 423 -20.37 15.59 -7.33
CA GLU A 423 -20.92 15.05 -8.57
C GLU A 423 -21.80 13.83 -8.28
N ARG A 424 -22.96 13.77 -8.90
CA ARG A 424 -23.88 12.65 -8.79
C ARG A 424 -23.65 11.64 -9.90
N VAL A 425 -23.12 10.50 -9.53
CA VAL A 425 -22.82 9.37 -10.44
C VAL A 425 -23.94 8.33 -10.35
N GLU A 426 -24.41 7.88 -11.49
CA GLU A 426 -25.43 6.83 -11.57
C GLU A 426 -24.75 5.45 -11.48
N VAL A 427 -25.17 4.64 -10.50
CA VAL A 427 -24.73 3.25 -10.33
C VAL A 427 -25.96 2.37 -10.13
N ASP A 428 -26.18 1.43 -11.07
CA ASP A 428 -27.32 0.51 -11.02
C ASP A 428 -28.72 1.20 -11.06
N GLY A 429 -28.83 2.34 -11.75
CA GLY A 429 -30.08 3.10 -11.86
C GLY A 429 -30.35 4.05 -10.68
N GLU A 430 -29.47 4.12 -9.71
CA GLU A 430 -29.54 5.07 -8.58
C GLU A 430 -28.37 6.05 -8.60
N LYS A 431 -28.59 7.28 -8.10
CA LYS A 431 -27.58 8.33 -8.10
C LYS A 431 -26.94 8.48 -6.72
N TYR A 432 -25.64 8.35 -6.67
CA TYR A 432 -24.81 8.47 -5.47
C TYR A 432 -23.82 9.64 -5.61
N ALA A 433 -23.41 10.22 -4.50
CA ALA A 433 -22.41 11.30 -4.44
C ALA A 433 -21.58 11.19 -3.16
N GLY A 434 -20.41 11.82 -3.12
CA GLY A 434 -19.57 11.88 -1.94
C GLY A 434 -19.28 10.51 -1.33
N ARG A 435 -19.45 10.38 -0.02
CA ARG A 435 -19.22 9.13 0.72
C ARG A 435 -20.09 7.97 0.22
N ALA A 436 -21.36 8.23 -0.04
CA ALA A 436 -22.31 7.20 -0.50
C ALA A 436 -21.90 6.57 -1.85
N LEU A 437 -21.25 7.36 -2.73
CA LEU A 437 -20.69 6.83 -3.98
C LEU A 437 -19.55 5.86 -3.72
N LEU A 438 -18.60 6.22 -2.85
CA LEU A 438 -17.49 5.32 -2.53
C LEU A 438 -17.99 4.04 -1.86
N ASP A 439 -18.92 4.14 -0.89
CA ASP A 439 -19.53 2.97 -0.22
C ASP A 439 -20.23 2.03 -1.23
N ARG A 440 -20.95 2.60 -2.24
CA ARG A 440 -21.63 1.78 -3.27
C ARG A 440 -20.64 1.08 -4.20
N LEU A 441 -19.58 1.79 -4.62
CA LEU A 441 -18.55 1.25 -5.50
C LEU A 441 -17.68 0.20 -4.79
N GLU A 442 -17.34 0.42 -3.52
CA GLU A 442 -16.65 -0.57 -2.70
C GLU A 442 -17.46 -1.87 -2.59
N ARG A 443 -18.76 -1.75 -2.31
CA ARG A 443 -19.65 -2.91 -2.27
C ARG A 443 -19.63 -3.67 -3.59
N ALA A 444 -19.68 -2.97 -4.74
CA ALA A 444 -19.62 -3.62 -6.05
C ALA A 444 -18.28 -4.37 -6.25
N ALA A 445 -17.16 -3.78 -5.85
CA ALA A 445 -15.85 -4.43 -5.93
C ALA A 445 -15.79 -5.70 -5.04
N ARG A 446 -16.33 -5.64 -3.82
CA ARG A 446 -16.42 -6.81 -2.93
C ARG A 446 -17.36 -7.88 -3.50
N GLU A 447 -18.51 -7.51 -4.02
CA GLU A 447 -19.46 -8.42 -4.68
C GLU A 447 -18.84 -9.07 -5.93
N ALA A 448 -18.02 -8.36 -6.68
CA ALA A 448 -17.26 -8.90 -7.82
C ALA A 448 -16.35 -10.07 -7.43
N TYR A 449 -15.82 -10.10 -6.22
CA TYR A 449 -14.94 -11.17 -5.75
C TYR A 449 -15.68 -12.25 -4.96
N PHE A 450 -16.51 -11.87 -3.99
CA PHE A 450 -17.07 -12.79 -2.99
C PHE A 450 -18.37 -13.47 -3.41
N LEU A 451 -19.14 -12.92 -4.35
CA LEU A 451 -20.36 -13.58 -4.83
C LEU A 451 -20.04 -14.92 -5.53
N PRO A 452 -20.89 -15.95 -5.35
CA PRO A 452 -20.79 -17.21 -6.10
C PRO A 452 -20.84 -16.98 -7.62
N LYS A 453 -20.24 -17.88 -8.41
CA LYS A 453 -20.17 -17.76 -9.89
C LYS A 453 -21.55 -17.67 -10.55
N ASP A 454 -22.53 -18.36 -10.01
CA ASP A 454 -23.92 -18.47 -10.48
C ASP A 454 -24.84 -17.37 -9.97
N HIS A 455 -24.33 -16.46 -9.13
CA HIS A 455 -25.11 -15.32 -8.66
C HIS A 455 -25.42 -14.35 -9.81
N PRO A 456 -26.69 -13.88 -9.97
CA PRO A 456 -27.10 -13.04 -11.10
C PRO A 456 -26.31 -11.73 -11.23
N ASP A 457 -25.90 -11.13 -10.12
CA ASP A 457 -25.16 -9.87 -10.10
C ASP A 457 -23.65 -10.06 -10.24
N LYS A 458 -23.14 -11.30 -10.24
CA LYS A 458 -21.68 -11.56 -10.27
C LYS A 458 -21.02 -10.91 -11.47
N GLN A 459 -21.50 -11.21 -12.69
CA GLN A 459 -20.88 -10.71 -13.92
C GLN A 459 -20.97 -9.18 -14.03
N LYS A 460 -22.11 -8.60 -13.67
CA LYS A 460 -22.31 -7.16 -13.65
C LYS A 460 -21.31 -6.45 -12.75
N ASN A 461 -21.02 -7.00 -11.56
CA ASN A 461 -20.04 -6.42 -10.64
C ASN A 461 -18.59 -6.66 -11.11
N VAL A 462 -18.30 -7.81 -11.71
CA VAL A 462 -17.01 -8.06 -12.38
C VAL A 462 -16.77 -7.04 -13.50
N ASP A 463 -17.79 -6.70 -14.30
CA ASP A 463 -17.68 -5.70 -15.35
C ASP A 463 -17.48 -4.28 -14.79
N LYS A 464 -18.07 -3.94 -13.62
CA LYS A 464 -17.82 -2.66 -12.93
C LYS A 464 -16.38 -2.46 -12.48
N MET A 465 -15.59 -3.53 -12.29
CA MET A 465 -14.17 -3.37 -12.00
C MET A 465 -13.44 -2.63 -13.15
N TRP A 466 -13.88 -2.83 -14.41
CA TRP A 466 -13.35 -2.07 -15.54
C TRP A 466 -13.78 -0.59 -15.50
N LEU A 467 -15.03 -0.31 -15.12
CA LEU A 467 -15.49 1.08 -14.89
C LEU A 467 -14.63 1.77 -13.82
N LEU A 468 -14.38 1.10 -12.67
CA LEU A 468 -13.53 1.63 -11.60
C LEU A 468 -12.10 1.91 -12.07
N TRP A 469 -11.58 1.10 -13.00
CA TRP A 469 -10.24 1.27 -13.54
C TRP A 469 -10.06 2.57 -14.33
N CYS A 470 -10.99 2.92 -15.24
CA CYS A 470 -10.71 3.95 -16.25
C CYS A 470 -11.89 4.85 -16.64
N SER A 471 -13.04 4.79 -15.96
CA SER A 471 -14.17 5.68 -16.24
C SER A 471 -13.95 7.07 -15.68
N ALA A 472 -14.45 8.09 -16.40
CA ALA A 472 -14.53 9.46 -15.91
C ALA A 472 -15.32 9.60 -14.60
N GLN A 473 -16.27 8.69 -14.36
CA GLN A 473 -17.10 8.65 -13.16
C GLN A 473 -16.43 7.94 -11.98
N SER A 474 -15.23 7.34 -12.18
CA SER A 474 -14.52 6.63 -11.13
C SER A 474 -13.76 7.59 -10.21
N PRO A 475 -14.01 7.52 -8.88
CA PRO A 475 -13.23 8.25 -7.88
C PRO A 475 -11.74 7.88 -7.91
N LEU A 476 -11.40 6.68 -8.39
CA LEU A 476 -10.03 6.19 -8.43
C LEU A 476 -9.25 6.71 -9.64
N PHE A 477 -9.95 7.07 -10.73
CA PHE A 477 -9.30 7.53 -11.96
C PHE A 477 -9.31 9.07 -12.09
N GLY A 478 -10.43 9.71 -11.81
CA GLY A 478 -10.57 11.17 -11.70
C GLY A 478 -10.18 11.99 -12.93
N LYS A 479 -10.32 11.44 -14.15
CA LYS A 479 -10.04 12.12 -15.43
C LYS A 479 -11.16 11.88 -16.41
N SER A 480 -11.33 12.80 -17.34
CA SER A 480 -12.39 12.75 -18.36
C SER A 480 -12.34 11.49 -19.25
N ARG A 481 -11.14 10.96 -19.50
CA ARG A 481 -10.90 9.77 -20.34
C ARG A 481 -9.49 9.23 -20.16
N MET A 482 -9.28 7.99 -20.56
CA MET A 482 -7.96 7.37 -20.64
C MET A 482 -7.48 7.30 -22.09
N SER A 483 -6.45 8.04 -22.45
CA SER A 483 -5.95 8.17 -23.84
C SER A 483 -4.80 7.21 -24.18
N ALA A 484 -4.69 6.08 -23.48
CA ALA A 484 -3.56 5.17 -23.62
C ALA A 484 -3.40 4.59 -25.04
N PHE A 485 -4.51 4.17 -25.67
CA PHE A 485 -4.49 3.54 -26.99
C PHE A 485 -4.32 4.55 -28.11
N GLU A 486 -4.89 5.73 -27.99
CA GLU A 486 -4.72 6.82 -28.96
C GLU A 486 -3.25 7.18 -29.12
N ARG A 487 -2.45 7.07 -28.04
CA ARG A 487 -1.00 7.33 -28.07
C ARG A 487 -0.22 6.30 -28.89
N TYR A 488 -0.75 5.10 -29.10
CA TYR A 488 -0.13 4.11 -29.98
C TYR A 488 -0.46 4.37 -31.44
N PHE A 489 -1.72 4.74 -31.72
CA PHE A 489 -2.27 4.71 -33.08
C PHE A 489 -2.35 6.08 -33.75
N THR A 490 -2.19 7.18 -33.03
CA THR A 490 -2.27 8.52 -33.64
C THR A 490 -1.28 9.50 -33.01
N LYS A 491 -0.88 10.52 -33.81
CA LYS A 491 -0.07 11.65 -33.31
C LYS A 491 -0.94 12.88 -33.01
N GLU A 492 -2.25 12.79 -33.17
CA GLU A 492 -3.17 13.90 -32.95
C GLU A 492 -3.28 14.22 -31.44
N LYS A 493 -2.73 15.38 -31.05
CA LYS A 493 -2.64 15.78 -29.62
C LYS A 493 -3.99 15.96 -28.95
N ALA A 494 -5.01 16.41 -29.70
CA ALA A 494 -6.36 16.61 -29.16
C ALA A 494 -6.98 15.28 -28.67
N LEU A 495 -6.58 14.14 -29.26
CA LEU A 495 -7.01 12.81 -28.83
C LEU A 495 -6.22 12.28 -27.62
N HIS A 496 -5.11 12.93 -27.26
CA HIS A 496 -4.28 12.56 -26.11
C HIS A 496 -4.60 13.37 -24.85
N GLU A 497 -5.50 14.34 -24.96
CA GLU A 497 -5.84 15.22 -23.84
C GLU A 497 -6.72 14.47 -22.83
N GLU A 498 -6.34 14.58 -21.56
CA GLU A 498 -7.06 14.05 -20.41
C GLU A 498 -7.30 15.21 -19.42
N VAL A 499 -8.57 15.56 -19.20
CA VAL A 499 -8.96 16.64 -18.32
C VAL A 499 -9.23 16.07 -16.92
N TYR A 500 -8.61 16.62 -15.91
CA TYR A 500 -8.82 16.22 -14.52
C TYR A 500 -10.22 16.63 -14.02
N ASN A 501 -10.79 15.83 -13.11
CA ASN A 501 -12.00 16.18 -12.38
C ASN A 501 -11.79 17.50 -11.61
N SER A 502 -12.86 18.29 -11.45
CA SER A 502 -12.82 19.59 -10.78
C SER A 502 -12.28 19.52 -9.35
N TYR A 503 -12.36 18.34 -8.70
CA TYR A 503 -11.76 18.06 -7.40
C TYR A 503 -10.29 18.53 -7.33
N TYR A 504 -9.45 18.20 -8.31
CA TYR A 504 -8.01 18.51 -8.26
C TYR A 504 -7.68 19.99 -8.26
N ARG A 505 -8.57 20.81 -8.81
CA ARG A 505 -8.45 22.26 -8.76
C ARG A 505 -9.09 22.84 -7.49
N LEU A 506 -10.28 22.36 -7.15
CA LEU A 506 -11.08 22.89 -6.04
C LEU A 506 -10.53 22.51 -4.67
N SER A 507 -9.91 21.34 -4.52
CA SER A 507 -9.33 20.87 -3.25
C SER A 507 -8.13 21.70 -2.76
N ALA A 508 -7.64 22.65 -3.53
CA ALA A 508 -6.69 23.65 -3.04
C ALA A 508 -7.33 24.69 -2.09
N ASP A 509 -8.67 24.81 -2.09
CA ASP A 509 -9.42 25.67 -1.20
C ASP A 509 -9.72 24.96 0.14
N PRO A 510 -9.32 25.52 1.30
CA PRO A 510 -9.62 24.94 2.62
C PRO A 510 -11.11 24.69 2.85
N HIS A 511 -12.01 25.52 2.34
CA HIS A 511 -13.45 25.35 2.51
C HIS A 511 -13.97 24.09 1.81
N VAL A 512 -13.39 23.74 0.66
CA VAL A 512 -13.72 22.49 -0.05
C VAL A 512 -13.22 21.28 0.73
N CYS A 513 -12.02 21.35 1.30
CA CYS A 513 -11.51 20.31 2.19
C CYS A 513 -12.41 20.12 3.41
N ASP A 514 -12.87 21.22 4.04
CA ASP A 514 -13.81 21.19 5.16
C ASP A 514 -15.14 20.51 4.78
N GLN A 515 -15.66 20.81 3.59
CA GLN A 515 -16.87 20.17 3.07
C GLN A 515 -16.69 18.66 2.91
N ILE A 516 -15.56 18.23 2.34
CA ILE A 516 -15.23 16.81 2.16
C ILE A 516 -15.08 16.11 3.52
N LEU A 517 -14.32 16.68 4.44
CA LEU A 517 -14.13 16.10 5.79
C LEU A 517 -15.45 15.91 6.52
N LYS A 518 -16.35 16.90 6.46
CA LYS A 518 -17.72 16.83 7.05
C LYS A 518 -18.55 15.72 6.43
N GLU A 519 -18.50 15.55 5.10
CA GLU A 519 -19.21 14.48 4.38
C GLU A 519 -18.80 13.09 4.89
N PHE A 520 -17.53 12.92 5.23
CA PHE A 520 -17.00 11.66 5.75
C PHE A 520 -17.07 11.56 7.29
N GLY A 521 -17.59 12.57 7.98
CA GLY A 521 -17.74 12.57 9.44
C GLY A 521 -16.43 12.81 10.19
N VAL A 522 -15.44 13.42 9.53
CA VAL A 522 -14.17 13.84 10.12
C VAL A 522 -14.28 15.31 10.56
N ASP A 523 -13.70 15.64 11.72
CA ASP A 523 -13.66 17.02 12.22
C ASP A 523 -12.80 17.89 11.29
N PRO A 524 -13.35 18.92 10.65
CA PRO A 524 -12.59 19.74 9.70
C PRO A 524 -11.57 20.66 10.36
N VAL A 525 -11.64 20.89 11.67
CA VAL A 525 -10.72 21.78 12.38
C VAL A 525 -9.36 21.09 12.63
N HIS A 526 -9.39 19.79 12.86
CA HIS A 526 -8.20 19.00 13.19
C HIS A 526 -7.93 17.87 12.21
N GLY A 527 -8.83 17.69 11.24
CA GLY A 527 -8.76 16.59 10.28
C GLY A 527 -7.94 16.97 9.05
N HIS A 528 -7.38 15.93 8.41
CA HIS A 528 -6.61 16.08 7.18
C HIS A 528 -7.12 15.12 6.12
N ILE A 529 -7.03 15.53 4.86
CA ILE A 529 -7.17 14.66 3.69
C ILE A 529 -5.78 14.22 3.26
N ILE A 530 -5.60 12.93 3.04
CA ILE A 530 -4.34 12.36 2.52
C ILE A 530 -4.68 11.55 1.29
N ASN A 531 -4.15 11.93 0.13
CA ASN A 531 -4.38 11.23 -1.14
C ASN A 531 -3.10 11.11 -2.00
N GLY A 532 -3.21 10.36 -3.12
CA GLY A 532 -2.16 10.10 -4.10
C GLY A 532 -2.58 10.38 -5.53
N HIS A 533 -2.27 9.44 -6.45
CA HIS A 533 -2.71 9.33 -7.84
C HIS A 533 -2.17 10.39 -8.82
N VAL A 534 -2.10 11.66 -8.42
CA VAL A 534 -1.59 12.75 -9.28
C VAL A 534 -0.25 13.22 -8.73
N PRO A 535 0.87 12.87 -9.40
CA PRO A 535 2.19 13.18 -8.88
C PRO A 535 2.45 14.67 -8.71
N VAL A 536 2.95 15.05 -7.54
CA VAL A 536 3.38 16.41 -7.23
C VAL A 536 4.63 16.76 -8.04
N ARG A 537 4.57 17.81 -8.83
CA ARG A 537 5.68 18.30 -9.66
C ARG A 537 6.54 19.28 -8.89
N GLN A 538 7.35 18.78 -7.97
CA GLN A 538 8.20 19.61 -7.13
C GLN A 538 9.14 20.50 -7.95
N LYS A 539 9.68 19.98 -9.05
CA LYS A 539 10.56 20.77 -9.92
C LYS A 539 9.86 21.98 -10.58
N ASP A 540 8.52 21.93 -10.67
CA ASP A 540 7.69 23.04 -11.18
C ASP A 540 7.20 23.94 -10.02
N GLY A 541 7.68 23.70 -8.78
CA GLY A 541 7.35 24.46 -7.58
C GLY A 541 6.03 24.05 -6.90
N GLU A 542 5.45 22.91 -7.27
CA GLU A 542 4.22 22.41 -6.63
C GLU A 542 4.51 21.90 -5.21
N ASN A 543 3.65 22.28 -4.25
CA ASN A 543 3.75 21.86 -2.85
C ASN A 543 2.83 20.66 -2.59
N PRO A 544 3.30 19.57 -1.96
CA PRO A 544 2.48 18.45 -1.54
C PRO A 544 1.46 18.81 -0.42
N VAL A 545 1.72 19.85 0.36
CA VAL A 545 0.82 20.35 1.39
C VAL A 545 -0.02 21.48 0.80
N LYS A 546 -1.33 21.30 0.71
CA LYS A 546 -2.29 22.20 0.09
C LYS A 546 -3.37 22.61 1.09
N ALA A 547 -4.23 23.56 0.72
CA ALA A 547 -5.39 24.00 1.52
C ALA A 547 -4.98 24.34 2.96
N ASP A 548 -3.94 25.16 3.13
CA ASP A 548 -3.42 25.60 4.44
C ASP A 548 -3.07 24.46 5.42
N GLY A 549 -2.78 23.25 4.90
CA GLY A 549 -2.43 22.07 5.69
C GLY A 549 -3.55 21.04 5.82
N ASN A 550 -4.74 21.29 5.26
CA ASN A 550 -5.87 20.34 5.32
C ASN A 550 -5.73 19.20 4.30
N LEU A 551 -4.89 19.35 3.27
CA LEU A 551 -4.69 18.35 2.23
C LEU A 551 -3.21 18.03 2.04
N TYR A 552 -2.87 16.74 2.11
CA TYR A 552 -1.56 16.17 1.81
C TYR A 552 -1.66 15.29 0.57
N VAL A 553 -1.00 15.69 -0.53
CA VAL A 553 -0.85 14.88 -1.74
C VAL A 553 0.52 14.23 -1.68
N ILE A 554 0.57 12.92 -1.40
CA ILE A 554 1.84 12.23 -1.12
C ILE A 554 2.38 11.40 -2.29
N ASP A 555 1.73 11.45 -3.47
CA ASP A 555 2.33 10.92 -4.70
C ASP A 555 3.48 11.83 -5.14
N GLY A 556 4.69 11.40 -4.89
CA GLY A 556 5.91 12.08 -5.32
C GLY A 556 6.58 11.40 -6.52
N GLY A 557 5.97 10.36 -7.07
CA GLY A 557 6.49 9.60 -8.20
C GLY A 557 7.62 8.65 -7.80
N LEU A 558 7.39 7.76 -6.84
CA LEU A 558 8.34 6.69 -6.46
C LEU A 558 8.74 5.87 -7.70
N SER A 559 7.79 5.65 -8.61
CA SER A 559 8.07 4.99 -9.88
C SER A 559 9.10 5.75 -10.71
N LYS A 560 10.14 5.05 -11.14
CA LYS A 560 11.20 5.58 -12.05
C LYS A 560 10.63 6.24 -13.31
N ALA A 561 9.43 5.80 -13.75
CA ALA A 561 8.73 6.38 -14.88
C ALA A 561 8.33 7.87 -14.67
N TYR A 562 8.23 8.32 -13.44
CA TYR A 562 7.80 9.68 -13.08
C TYR A 562 8.92 10.56 -12.50
N GLN A 563 9.98 10.00 -11.90
CA GLN A 563 11.05 10.75 -11.23
C GLN A 563 11.65 11.89 -12.09
N ALA A 564 11.83 11.63 -13.37
CA ALA A 564 12.29 12.69 -14.31
C ALA A 564 11.31 13.88 -14.43
N LYS A 565 10.03 13.67 -14.17
CA LYS A 565 8.98 14.70 -14.25
C LYS A 565 8.75 15.39 -12.90
N THR A 566 8.78 14.64 -11.82
CA THR A 566 8.55 15.16 -10.45
C THR A 566 9.77 15.85 -9.87
N GLY A 567 10.97 15.34 -10.16
CA GLY A 567 12.23 15.82 -9.61
C GLY A 567 12.60 15.21 -8.24
N ILE A 568 11.80 14.24 -7.77
CA ILE A 568 12.00 13.52 -6.49
C ILE A 568 11.63 12.05 -6.64
N ALA A 569 11.98 11.25 -5.65
CA ALA A 569 11.67 9.81 -5.58
C ALA A 569 10.47 9.49 -4.65
N GLY A 570 9.68 10.47 -4.25
CA GLY A 570 8.46 10.24 -3.47
C GLY A 570 8.42 10.98 -2.14
N TYR A 571 7.28 10.84 -1.47
CA TYR A 571 7.05 11.35 -0.13
C TYR A 571 6.62 10.22 0.81
N THR A 572 6.97 10.34 2.10
CA THR A 572 6.34 9.60 3.19
C THR A 572 5.79 10.60 4.19
N LEU A 573 4.50 10.51 4.51
CA LEU A 573 3.93 11.27 5.60
C LEU A 573 4.06 10.45 6.89
N ILE A 574 4.40 11.10 8.01
CA ILE A 574 4.66 10.47 9.30
C ILE A 574 3.84 11.18 10.35
N PHE A 575 2.94 10.47 11.01
CA PHE A 575 2.08 10.99 12.06
C PHE A 575 2.36 10.30 13.39
N ASN A 576 2.95 11.01 14.33
CA ASN A 576 3.22 10.49 15.67
C ASN A 576 2.51 11.30 16.76
N SER A 577 2.84 11.05 18.04
CA SER A 577 2.20 11.71 19.17
C SER A 577 2.55 13.21 19.33
N HIS A 578 3.52 13.74 18.57
CA HIS A 578 4.01 15.12 18.71
C HIS A 578 3.83 15.97 17.47
N TYR A 579 3.87 15.35 16.28
CA TYR A 579 3.86 16.08 15.03
C TYR A 579 3.36 15.25 13.85
N LEU A 580 2.95 15.96 12.82
CA LEU A 580 2.82 15.48 11.46
C LEU A 580 4.01 16.00 10.65
N ALA A 581 4.71 15.13 9.94
CA ALA A 581 5.90 15.48 9.18
C ALA A 581 5.93 14.80 7.83
N LEU A 582 6.48 15.48 6.84
CA LEU A 582 6.68 14.97 5.48
C LEU A 582 8.16 14.68 5.26
N ALA A 583 8.48 13.42 4.95
CA ALA A 583 9.80 13.01 4.50
C ALA A 583 9.82 13.04 2.98
N GLN A 584 10.71 13.84 2.41
CA GLN A 584 10.96 13.91 0.96
C GLN A 584 12.14 13.02 0.61
N HIS A 585 11.94 12.14 -0.39
CA HIS A 585 12.97 11.23 -0.86
C HIS A 585 13.59 11.75 -2.15
N HIS A 586 14.92 11.72 -2.22
CA HIS A 586 15.69 11.99 -3.43
C HIS A 586 16.01 10.65 -4.12
N ASP A 587 16.49 10.72 -5.36
CA ASP A 587 16.78 9.52 -6.17
C ASP A 587 17.59 8.50 -5.35
N TYR A 588 17.02 7.33 -5.10
CA TYR A 588 17.74 6.20 -4.53
C TYR A 588 18.67 5.63 -5.61
N ILE A 589 19.74 6.35 -5.85
CA ILE A 589 20.91 5.72 -6.43
C ILE A 589 21.32 4.70 -5.35
N SER A 590 21.29 3.42 -5.69
CA SER A 590 21.81 2.37 -4.82
C SER A 590 23.26 2.75 -4.46
N HIS A 591 23.42 3.46 -3.33
CA HIS A 591 24.74 3.73 -2.80
C HIS A 591 25.32 2.39 -2.38
N PRO A 592 26.33 1.88 -3.06
CA PRO A 592 27.03 0.73 -2.56
C PRO A 592 27.50 1.08 -1.15
N LEU A 593 27.40 0.13 -0.21
CA LEU A 593 27.97 0.23 1.14
C LEU A 593 29.46 0.63 1.15
N SER A 594 30.10 0.69 -0.03
CA SER A 594 31.44 1.18 -0.29
C SER A 594 31.63 2.70 -0.17
N LYS A 595 30.53 3.49 -0.06
CA LYS A 595 30.62 4.95 0.19
C LYS A 595 29.79 5.32 1.42
N PRO A 596 30.36 5.19 2.64
CA PRO A 596 29.69 5.61 3.89
C PRO A 596 29.42 7.12 4.00
N GLU A 597 29.89 7.91 3.05
CA GLU A 597 30.00 9.37 3.14
C GLU A 597 28.92 10.15 2.38
N SER A 598 27.97 9.50 1.69
CA SER A 598 26.89 10.25 1.06
C SER A 598 25.85 10.64 2.12
N ASP A 599 25.88 11.90 2.50
CA ASP A 599 24.99 12.56 3.47
C ASP A 599 23.58 12.89 2.93
N GLU A 600 23.11 12.23 1.88
CA GLU A 600 21.76 12.47 1.35
C GLU A 600 20.72 11.77 2.23
N MET A 601 20.39 12.46 3.31
CA MET A 601 19.25 12.06 4.17
C MET A 601 17.95 12.52 3.54
N PRO A 602 16.85 11.74 3.71
CA PRO A 602 15.52 12.27 3.46
C PRO A 602 15.33 13.59 4.22
N THR A 603 14.85 14.60 3.53
CA THR A 603 14.57 15.88 4.19
C THR A 603 13.26 15.74 4.97
N LEU A 604 13.34 15.73 6.30
CA LEU A 604 12.16 15.65 7.16
C LEU A 604 11.69 17.08 7.46
N GLN A 605 10.49 17.42 6.96
CA GLN A 605 9.83 18.69 7.24
C GLN A 605 8.64 18.47 8.19
N ILE A 606 8.70 19.06 9.39
CA ILE A 606 7.55 19.09 10.28
C ILE A 606 6.53 20.09 9.71
N THR A 607 5.37 19.59 9.33
CA THR A 607 4.28 20.38 8.75
C THR A 607 3.33 20.90 9.83
N GLN A 608 3.13 20.11 10.89
CA GLN A 608 2.30 20.49 12.02
C GLN A 608 2.87 19.94 13.32
N LYS A 609 2.91 20.77 14.36
CA LYS A 609 3.20 20.35 15.75
C LYS A 609 1.90 20.28 16.55
N MET A 610 1.77 19.27 17.37
CA MET A 610 0.62 19.12 18.26
C MET A 610 0.82 20.00 19.51
N ASP A 611 -0.20 20.75 19.90
CA ASP A 611 -0.17 21.59 21.10
C ASP A 611 0.05 20.76 22.37
N LYS A 612 -0.51 19.55 22.39
CA LYS A 612 -0.35 18.53 23.43
C LYS A 612 0.04 17.22 22.80
N ARG A 613 0.82 16.44 23.53
CA ARG A 613 1.14 15.07 23.13
C ARG A 613 -0.16 14.26 22.98
N ILE A 614 -0.38 13.67 21.81
CA ILE A 614 -1.52 12.79 21.55
C ILE A 614 -1.29 11.48 22.31
N LEU A 615 -2.29 11.07 23.08
CA LEU A 615 -2.31 9.79 23.80
C LEU A 615 -3.17 8.77 23.04
N VAL A 616 -3.06 7.51 23.42
CA VAL A 616 -3.93 6.45 22.91
C VAL A 616 -5.40 6.81 23.14
N SER A 617 -5.76 7.40 24.29
CA SER A 617 -7.12 7.88 24.59
C SER A 617 -7.70 8.84 23.55
N ASP A 618 -6.86 9.58 22.86
CA ASP A 618 -7.28 10.59 21.87
C ASP A 618 -7.47 9.99 20.45
N THR A 619 -7.18 8.70 20.27
CA THR A 619 -7.22 7.97 19.02
C THR A 619 -8.50 7.14 18.86
N ASP A 620 -8.75 6.62 17.65
CA ASP A 620 -9.84 5.68 17.41
C ASP A 620 -9.65 4.36 18.16
N ALA A 621 -8.39 3.92 18.35
CA ALA A 621 -8.07 2.82 19.25
C ALA A 621 -8.51 3.13 20.68
N GLY A 622 -8.22 4.32 21.19
CA GLY A 622 -8.66 4.76 22.52
C GLY A 622 -10.18 4.78 22.68
N LYS A 623 -10.92 5.17 21.65
CA LYS A 623 -12.40 5.07 21.65
C LYS A 623 -12.88 3.63 21.82
N LYS A 624 -12.24 2.67 21.13
CA LYS A 624 -12.53 1.23 21.29
C LYS A 624 -12.19 0.75 22.70
N LEU A 625 -11.06 1.16 23.27
CA LEU A 625 -10.70 0.84 24.67
C LEU A 625 -11.74 1.41 25.65
N SER A 626 -12.17 2.64 25.46
CA SER A 626 -13.21 3.27 26.28
C SER A 626 -14.54 2.50 26.24
N GLN A 627 -14.96 2.11 25.04
CA GLN A 627 -16.15 1.27 24.85
C GLN A 627 -15.99 -0.08 25.59
N ARG A 628 -14.82 -0.72 25.46
CA ARG A 628 -14.55 -2.00 26.14
C ARG A 628 -14.57 -1.84 27.66
N MET A 629 -14.01 -0.75 28.18
CA MET A 629 -14.10 -0.45 29.63
C MET A 629 -15.54 -0.27 30.09
N ASP A 630 -16.41 0.38 29.33
CA ASP A 630 -17.83 0.56 29.68
C ASP A 630 -18.58 -0.78 29.66
N GLU A 631 -18.30 -1.66 28.69
CA GLU A 631 -18.83 -3.03 28.66
C GLU A 631 -18.42 -3.86 29.89
N LEU A 632 -17.13 -3.76 30.28
CA LEU A 632 -16.62 -4.42 31.48
C LEU A 632 -17.24 -3.85 32.77
N ARG A 633 -17.50 -2.53 32.84
CA ARG A 633 -18.23 -1.91 33.96
C ARG A 633 -19.66 -2.45 34.06
N LEU A 634 -20.33 -2.68 32.94
CA LEU A 634 -21.66 -3.33 32.92
C LEU A 634 -21.58 -4.77 33.42
N LEU A 635 -20.53 -5.52 33.03
CA LEU A 635 -20.31 -6.87 33.53
C LEU A 635 -20.05 -6.89 35.05
N VAL A 636 -19.23 -5.95 35.55
CA VAL A 636 -19.00 -5.81 37.03
C VAL A 636 -20.33 -5.58 37.76
N LYS A 637 -21.19 -4.68 37.26
CA LYS A 637 -22.53 -4.45 37.83
C LYS A 637 -23.42 -5.70 37.77
N ALA A 638 -23.32 -6.50 36.71
CA ALA A 638 -24.09 -7.75 36.57
C ALA A 638 -23.61 -8.81 37.57
N TYR A 639 -22.34 -8.85 37.95
CA TYR A 639 -21.83 -9.66 39.04
C TYR A 639 -22.33 -9.15 40.40
N GLU A 640 -22.28 -7.84 40.63
CA GLU A 640 -22.70 -7.23 41.89
C GLU A 640 -24.18 -7.39 42.21
N ASN A 641 -25.05 -7.39 41.21
CA ASN A 641 -26.48 -7.56 41.37
C ASN A 641 -26.95 -9.02 41.20
N GLY A 642 -26.04 -9.97 40.97
CA GLY A 642 -26.31 -11.39 40.83
C GLY A 642 -26.97 -11.80 39.49
N SER A 643 -27.10 -10.90 38.51
CA SER A 643 -27.66 -11.25 37.20
C SER A 643 -26.76 -12.23 36.44
N ILE A 644 -25.46 -12.20 36.71
CA ILE A 644 -24.47 -13.16 36.22
C ILE A 644 -23.74 -13.74 37.44
N VAL A 645 -23.52 -15.05 37.44
CA VAL A 645 -22.85 -15.75 38.56
C VAL A 645 -21.33 -15.74 38.32
N GLU A 646 -20.59 -15.26 39.30
CA GLU A 646 -19.13 -15.32 39.30
C GLU A 646 -18.62 -16.78 39.37
N ARG A 647 -17.52 -17.03 38.68
CA ARG A 647 -16.75 -18.27 38.81
C ARG A 647 -15.63 -18.09 39.85
N ALA A 648 -15.31 -19.16 40.58
CA ALA A 648 -14.30 -19.11 41.65
C ALA A 648 -12.94 -18.64 41.12
N ILE A 649 -12.23 -17.90 41.97
CA ILE A 649 -10.83 -17.48 41.77
C ILE A 649 -9.99 -18.77 41.67
N GLY A 650 -9.34 -19.00 40.56
CA GLY A 650 -8.59 -20.23 40.21
C GLY A 650 -9.08 -20.98 39.00
N SER A 651 -10.27 -20.63 38.48
CA SER A 651 -10.75 -21.09 37.18
C SER A 651 -10.27 -20.21 36.00
N TYR A 652 -9.17 -19.45 36.19
CA TYR A 652 -8.55 -18.70 35.10
C TYR A 652 -8.08 -19.68 34.02
N PRO A 653 -8.48 -19.51 32.76
CA PRO A 653 -7.77 -20.16 31.69
C PRO A 653 -6.30 -19.74 31.78
N LYS A 654 -5.37 -20.68 31.57
CA LYS A 654 -3.91 -20.42 31.56
C LYS A 654 -3.46 -19.41 30.48
N THR A 655 -4.38 -18.72 29.85
CA THR A 655 -4.23 -17.87 28.65
C THR A 655 -4.48 -16.39 28.93
N ILE A 656 -4.07 -15.84 30.10
CA ILE A 656 -3.99 -14.36 30.23
C ILE A 656 -3.07 -13.75 29.18
N GLN A 657 -2.08 -14.50 28.69
CA GLN A 657 -1.23 -14.07 27.56
C GLN A 657 -2.01 -13.96 26.24
N SER A 658 -2.98 -14.86 25.96
CA SER A 658 -3.82 -14.75 24.74
C SER A 658 -4.87 -13.64 24.85
N LEU A 659 -5.41 -13.38 26.03
CA LEU A 659 -6.34 -12.27 26.28
C LEU A 659 -5.68 -10.90 26.10
N HIS A 660 -4.43 -10.75 26.55
CA HIS A 660 -3.65 -9.54 26.28
C HIS A 660 -3.34 -9.37 24.78
N MET A 661 -3.17 -10.45 24.03
CA MET A 661 -3.00 -10.40 22.58
C MET A 661 -4.29 -9.93 21.89
N GLU A 662 -5.47 -10.44 22.28
CA GLU A 662 -6.76 -9.97 21.76
C GLU A 662 -7.07 -8.52 22.11
N THR A 663 -6.69 -8.07 23.32
CA THR A 663 -6.82 -6.66 23.71
C THR A 663 -5.87 -5.78 22.89
N MET A 664 -4.71 -6.28 22.51
CA MET A 664 -3.78 -5.62 21.61
C MET A 664 -4.32 -5.54 20.17
N GLU A 665 -5.10 -6.52 19.70
CA GLU A 665 -5.83 -6.45 18.42
C GLU A 665 -6.95 -5.39 18.43
N ILE A 666 -7.50 -5.04 19.59
CA ILE A 666 -8.47 -3.93 19.71
C ILE A 666 -7.76 -2.56 19.60
N VAL A 667 -6.50 -2.48 20.00
CA VAL A 667 -5.68 -1.25 19.87
C VAL A 667 -5.10 -1.10 18.45
N ARG A 668 -5.10 -2.18 17.68
CA ARG A 668 -4.73 -2.23 16.27
C ARG A 668 -5.83 -1.77 15.34
#